data_b9bdc1a2a435ac058b0ead76003ae547
#
_entry.id   b9bdc1a2a435ac058b0ead76003ae547
#
_cell.length_a   1.000
_cell.length_b   1.000
_cell.length_c   1.000
_cell.angle_alpha   90.00
_cell.angle_beta   90.00
_cell.angle_gamma   90.00
#
_symmetry.space_group_name_H-M   'P 1'
#
loop_
_entity.id
_entity.type
_entity.pdbx_description
1 polymer ?
#
loop_
_entity_poly.entity_id
_entity_poly.type
_entity_poly.pdbx_seq_one_letter_code
_entity_poly.pdbx_strand_id
1 'polypeptide(L)'
;ADPTVMHRAIAFCSAIGNNHSPGTSVNTAEVLPTICEKYRDSISTEEREHVVEVQARHIDGSMNSQARNEQLAWLADENIGENECRVLTNVRCLSEGIDVPALDAVLFLSSRNSQVDVVQSVGRVMRNFRKGQPDEKKYGYIIIPIVVPSDVKPEDALNNNTYFSTVWSILNALRSHDDHFNAEVNKIALNKNRTSKVVVGGPGIGHNAISDKQDQQDAQHIEDAEVARQLQLRFGEMQSGIYAKLVEKCGDRLYWENWSKKVGLIAKKFIERISKLVSTVPAIKSEFDIFVKGLQNNLNPSVDEGQAIEMLAQHLISQPVFDALFADYNFVNNNAVSHSMHKMIEQLETVGGFEKDTTELESFYESVRVNVGNIDNLEGKQTIIKNLYEKFFKGAFPLTVEKLGIVYTPVECVDFIIHSVNDILKREFNTSLSDENVHILDPFTGTGTFITRLLQSGLIKPEDMERKYRNEIHCNEIVLLAYYIADVNIEAVYHDLMKPDHYVNYDGICLTDTFQLAETKQQSLSQEFFKENSEGVLRQKKAPIRVIIGNPPYSIGQKSANDNAANMTYPVLDKRVSDTYAAKSSANLTKALYDSYIKAFRWATDRIADNSDGGIVAFISNGSWLDGNAQDGFRACLESEFTDIYVLNLRGNQRTSGELSRKEGGKIFGGGSRTPITITILVKNPAKNSKAATIHYHDIGDYLTREQKLNFIKKFKSVHGRTLDWEVINPTEKHDWINQRDGIFDQLIPVAPEKKFKIDEQSFFSTLSLGIATNKDTFLYDFSKESLCNKIESLISFYISECLKLALCAYYDL
;
A
#
# COMPACT_ATOMS: atom_id res chain seq x y z
N ALA A 1 6.71 -0.31 32.79
CA ALA A 1 6.09 -1.43 33.49
C ALA A 1 5.01 -0.91 34.43
N ASP A 2 4.00 -1.73 34.66
CA ASP A 2 2.88 -1.40 35.54
C ASP A 2 3.39 -1.42 37.00
N PRO A 3 3.22 -0.35 37.76
CA PRO A 3 3.64 -0.31 39.17
C PRO A 3 2.64 -1.02 40.10
N THR A 4 1.51 -1.52 39.60
CA THR A 4 0.52 -2.17 40.45
C THR A 4 0.96 -3.56 40.87
N VAL A 5 0.79 -3.88 42.14
CA VAL A 5 1.16 -5.17 42.73
C VAL A 5 0.17 -6.24 42.25
N MET A 6 0.70 -7.39 41.82
CA MET A 6 -0.10 -8.56 41.46
C MET A 6 -0.45 -9.33 42.74
N HIS A 7 -1.73 -9.38 43.09
CA HIS A 7 -2.22 -9.98 44.34
C HIS A 7 -2.79 -11.40 44.14
N ARG A 8 -3.37 -11.72 43.00
CA ARG A 8 -4.09 -12.98 42.79
C ARG A 8 -3.75 -13.62 41.47
N ALA A 9 -3.30 -14.87 41.51
CA ALA A 9 -2.97 -15.63 40.32
C ALA A 9 -3.50 -17.07 40.34
N ILE A 10 -3.77 -17.62 39.16
CA ILE A 10 -4.08 -19.04 38.97
C ILE A 10 -2.96 -19.68 38.15
N ALA A 11 -2.43 -20.83 38.60
CA ALA A 11 -1.43 -21.58 37.87
C ALA A 11 -1.99 -22.93 37.38
N PHE A 12 -1.86 -23.18 36.08
CA PHE A 12 -2.30 -24.41 35.45
C PHE A 12 -1.15 -25.38 35.27
N CYS A 13 -1.22 -26.56 35.89
CA CYS A 13 -0.23 -27.63 35.87
C CYS A 13 -0.67 -28.81 34.98
N SER A 14 0.27 -29.71 34.67
CA SER A 14 0.02 -30.89 33.81
C SER A 14 -0.76 -32.01 34.48
N ALA A 15 -0.49 -32.22 35.76
CA ALA A 15 -1.08 -33.28 36.57
C ALA A 15 -1.31 -32.84 38.01
N ILE A 16 -2.17 -33.53 38.75
CA ILE A 16 -2.41 -33.30 40.18
C ILE A 16 -1.16 -33.66 40.97
N GLY A 17 -0.72 -34.91 40.91
CA GLY A 17 0.49 -35.40 41.51
C GLY A 17 0.50 -35.44 43.03
N ASN A 18 1.72 -35.49 43.59
CA ASN A 18 1.99 -35.42 45.05
C ASN A 18 3.22 -34.51 45.27
N ASN A 19 3.56 -34.23 46.50
CA ASN A 19 4.63 -33.33 46.91
C ASN A 19 6.00 -33.68 46.30
N HIS A 20 6.25 -34.92 45.89
CA HIS A 20 7.50 -35.40 45.34
C HIS A 20 7.54 -35.48 43.81
N SER A 21 6.44 -35.18 43.13
CA SER A 21 6.36 -35.23 41.66
C SER A 21 6.55 -33.82 41.05
N PRO A 22 7.74 -33.49 40.50
CA PRO A 22 8.05 -32.17 39.96
C PRO A 22 7.04 -31.71 38.88
N GLY A 23 6.66 -30.43 38.92
CA GLY A 23 5.75 -29.81 37.92
C GLY A 23 4.28 -30.19 38.05
N THR A 24 3.89 -30.95 39.06
CA THR A 24 2.50 -31.23 39.39
C THR A 24 1.86 -30.10 40.21
N SER A 25 0.54 -30.04 40.26
CA SER A 25 -0.17 -28.97 40.94
C SER A 25 0.08 -28.93 42.43
N VAL A 26 0.14 -30.10 43.11
CA VAL A 26 0.47 -30.20 44.52
C VAL A 26 1.89 -29.78 44.81
N ASN A 27 2.86 -30.31 44.05
CA ASN A 27 4.28 -29.96 44.22
C ASN A 27 4.53 -28.48 43.91
N THR A 28 3.90 -27.92 42.91
CA THR A 28 4.05 -26.50 42.55
C THR A 28 3.53 -25.61 43.68
N ALA A 29 2.38 -25.92 44.30
CA ALA A 29 1.86 -25.15 45.44
C ALA A 29 2.80 -25.15 46.65
N GLU A 30 3.50 -26.25 46.89
CA GLU A 30 4.47 -26.38 48.03
C GLU A 30 5.81 -25.67 47.72
N VAL A 31 6.32 -25.79 46.51
CA VAL A 31 7.67 -25.32 46.15
C VAL A 31 7.71 -23.86 45.74
N LEU A 32 6.63 -23.31 45.12
CA LEU A 32 6.58 -21.95 44.59
C LEU A 32 6.91 -20.87 45.65
N PRO A 33 6.31 -20.88 46.87
CA PRO A 33 6.65 -19.93 47.92
C PRO A 33 8.14 -19.94 48.27
N THR A 34 8.70 -21.13 48.45
CA THR A 34 10.14 -21.33 48.82
C THR A 34 11.07 -20.81 47.71
N ILE A 35 10.71 -20.98 46.44
CA ILE A 35 11.50 -20.44 45.31
C ILE A 35 11.46 -18.93 45.33
N CYS A 36 10.29 -18.35 45.53
CA CYS A 36 10.14 -16.90 45.60
C CYS A 36 10.84 -16.28 46.80
N GLU A 37 10.87 -16.96 47.95
CA GLU A 37 11.63 -16.52 49.12
C GLU A 37 13.13 -16.53 48.82
N LYS A 38 13.67 -17.62 48.26
CA LYS A 38 15.07 -17.70 47.85
C LYS A 38 15.47 -16.65 46.87
N TYR A 39 14.60 -16.33 45.93
CA TYR A 39 14.81 -15.23 44.99
C TYR A 39 14.89 -13.88 45.70
N ARG A 40 13.95 -13.57 46.58
CA ARG A 40 13.98 -12.38 47.44
C ARG A 40 15.27 -12.26 48.23
N ASP A 41 15.81 -13.38 48.71
CA ASP A 41 17.06 -13.41 49.43
C ASP A 41 18.30 -13.18 48.58
N SER A 42 18.20 -13.41 47.27
CA SER A 42 19.29 -13.26 46.31
C SER A 42 19.40 -11.85 45.71
N ILE A 43 18.44 -10.99 45.90
CA ILE A 43 18.37 -9.63 45.34
C ILE A 43 18.73 -8.56 46.41
N SER A 44 19.05 -7.33 45.94
CA SER A 44 19.37 -6.20 46.82
C SER A 44 18.21 -5.80 47.74
N THR A 45 18.57 -5.13 48.86
CA THR A 45 17.53 -4.67 49.83
C THR A 45 16.52 -3.71 49.22
N GLU A 46 16.96 -2.87 48.28
CA GLU A 46 16.08 -1.91 47.56
C GLU A 46 15.13 -2.65 46.62
N GLU A 47 15.59 -3.69 45.91
CA GLU A 47 14.75 -4.51 45.05
C GLU A 47 13.78 -5.40 45.82
N ARG A 48 14.09 -5.81 47.06
CA ARG A 48 13.19 -6.61 47.91
C ARG A 48 11.86 -5.90 48.24
N GLU A 49 11.89 -4.60 48.40
CA GLU A 49 10.68 -3.79 48.67
C GLU A 49 9.66 -3.85 47.52
N HIS A 50 10.12 -4.20 46.31
CA HIS A 50 9.30 -4.30 45.13
C HIS A 50 8.89 -5.72 44.74
N VAL A 51 9.34 -6.74 45.50
CA VAL A 51 9.01 -8.15 45.22
C VAL A 51 8.03 -8.69 46.22
N VAL A 52 6.88 -9.17 45.74
CA VAL A 52 5.78 -9.68 46.55
C VAL A 52 6.16 -10.97 47.26
N GLU A 53 5.53 -11.22 48.42
CA GLU A 53 5.56 -12.48 49.12
C GLU A 53 4.51 -13.41 48.52
N VAL A 54 4.92 -14.60 48.07
CA VAL A 54 4.05 -15.52 47.37
C VAL A 54 3.56 -16.60 48.35
N GLN A 55 2.24 -16.72 48.45
CA GLN A 55 1.57 -17.86 49.07
C GLN A 55 0.90 -18.71 48.00
N ALA A 56 1.00 -20.03 48.07
CA ALA A 56 0.35 -20.91 47.12
C ALA A 56 -0.44 -22.02 47.79
N ARG A 57 -1.59 -22.36 47.19
CA ARG A 57 -2.42 -23.48 47.59
C ARG A 57 -2.84 -24.30 46.37
N HIS A 58 -3.17 -25.57 46.61
CA HIS A 58 -3.63 -26.48 45.57
C HIS A 58 -5.15 -26.64 45.60
N ILE A 59 -5.77 -26.80 44.43
CA ILE A 59 -7.19 -27.17 44.29
C ILE A 59 -7.36 -28.19 43.16
N ASP A 60 -8.17 -29.22 43.41
CA ASP A 60 -8.52 -30.23 42.38
C ASP A 60 -9.96 -30.70 42.44
N GLY A 61 -10.35 -31.50 41.45
CA GLY A 61 -11.72 -32.03 41.31
C GLY A 61 -12.08 -33.13 42.31
N SER A 62 -11.11 -33.70 43.02
CA SER A 62 -11.34 -34.75 44.04
C SER A 62 -11.79 -34.14 45.40
N MET A 63 -11.53 -32.85 45.63
CA MET A 63 -11.95 -32.13 46.82
C MET A 63 -13.48 -32.01 46.88
N ASN A 64 -14.07 -32.19 48.07
CA ASN A 64 -15.49 -31.91 48.27
C ASN A 64 -15.80 -30.43 48.06
N SER A 65 -17.09 -30.10 47.92
CA SER A 65 -17.53 -28.73 47.61
C SER A 65 -17.12 -27.71 48.69
N GLN A 66 -17.10 -28.09 49.93
CA GLN A 66 -16.71 -27.22 51.03
C GLN A 66 -15.22 -26.89 50.98
N ALA A 67 -14.35 -27.89 50.85
CA ALA A 67 -12.91 -27.69 50.70
C ALA A 67 -12.56 -26.81 49.47
N ARG A 68 -13.25 -27.03 48.35
CA ARG A 68 -13.06 -26.18 47.17
C ARG A 68 -13.48 -24.74 47.41
N ASN A 69 -14.60 -24.52 48.02
CA ASN A 69 -15.09 -23.18 48.36
C ASN A 69 -14.16 -22.45 49.34
N GLU A 70 -13.56 -23.16 50.30
CA GLU A 70 -12.55 -22.60 51.22
C GLU A 70 -11.31 -22.10 50.48
N GLN A 71 -10.79 -22.88 49.47
CA GLN A 71 -9.65 -22.44 48.64
C GLN A 71 -9.99 -21.24 47.76
N LEU A 72 -11.20 -21.22 47.23
CA LEU A 72 -11.68 -20.10 46.43
C LEU A 72 -11.91 -18.82 47.24
N ALA A 73 -12.51 -18.96 48.44
CA ALA A 73 -12.69 -17.86 49.37
C ALA A 73 -11.36 -17.29 49.84
N TRP A 74 -10.33 -18.14 50.07
CA TRP A 74 -8.96 -17.68 50.36
C TRP A 74 -8.37 -16.89 49.23
N LEU A 75 -8.53 -17.30 47.95
CA LEU A 75 -8.03 -16.54 46.80
C LEU A 75 -8.80 -15.21 46.61
N ALA A 76 -10.11 -15.20 46.86
CA ALA A 76 -10.98 -14.05 46.68
C ALA A 76 -10.98 -13.05 47.86
N ASP A 77 -10.40 -13.41 48.99
CA ASP A 77 -10.41 -12.56 50.18
C ASP A 77 -9.82 -11.16 49.91
N GLU A 78 -10.56 -10.12 50.23
CA GLU A 78 -10.15 -8.73 49.99
C GLU A 78 -9.10 -8.23 50.99
N ASN A 79 -8.92 -8.89 52.15
CA ASN A 79 -7.93 -8.56 53.15
C ASN A 79 -6.59 -9.25 52.83
N ILE A 80 -6.00 -8.92 51.73
CA ILE A 80 -4.66 -9.37 51.31
C ILE A 80 -3.63 -8.30 51.65
N GLY A 81 -2.44 -8.71 52.11
CA GLY A 81 -1.39 -7.77 52.44
C GLY A 81 -0.92 -6.98 51.21
N GLU A 82 -0.46 -5.73 51.40
CA GLU A 82 -0.04 -4.85 50.30
C GLU A 82 1.07 -5.48 49.42
N ASN A 83 1.92 -6.32 50.00
CA ASN A 83 3.03 -7.02 49.30
C ASN A 83 2.80 -8.53 49.21
N GLU A 84 1.58 -9.03 49.31
CA GLU A 84 1.23 -10.46 49.26
C GLU A 84 0.60 -10.80 47.92
N CYS A 85 1.04 -11.95 47.34
CA CYS A 85 0.44 -12.55 46.14
C CYS A 85 -0.04 -13.98 46.45
N ARG A 86 -1.32 -14.28 46.24
CA ARG A 86 -1.93 -15.60 46.41
C ARG A 86 -2.04 -16.32 45.08
N VAL A 87 -1.45 -17.52 44.99
CA VAL A 87 -1.46 -18.36 43.80
C VAL A 87 -2.22 -19.65 44.08
N LEU A 88 -3.25 -19.94 43.27
CA LEU A 88 -3.99 -21.18 43.33
C LEU A 88 -3.60 -22.10 42.17
N THR A 89 -2.94 -23.23 42.48
CA THR A 89 -2.50 -24.20 41.48
C THR A 89 -3.60 -25.22 41.20
N ASN A 90 -3.77 -25.60 39.92
CA ASN A 90 -4.76 -26.60 39.52
C ASN A 90 -4.41 -27.29 38.21
N VAL A 91 -5.18 -28.32 37.82
CA VAL A 91 -5.04 -28.99 36.52
C VAL A 91 -6.19 -28.59 35.59
N ARG A 92 -7.45 -28.83 35.98
CA ARG A 92 -8.64 -28.57 35.13
C ARG A 92 -9.84 -28.03 35.92
N CYS A 93 -9.87 -28.18 37.23
CA CYS A 93 -11.07 -27.88 38.03
C CYS A 93 -11.46 -26.41 38.04
N LEU A 94 -10.59 -25.51 37.59
CA LEU A 94 -10.84 -24.07 37.53
C LEU A 94 -11.15 -23.56 36.13
N SER A 95 -11.32 -24.45 35.11
CA SER A 95 -11.69 -24.02 33.75
C SER A 95 -13.18 -23.59 33.66
N GLU A 96 -14.09 -24.07 34.53
CA GLU A 96 -15.50 -23.70 34.52
C GLU A 96 -15.99 -23.26 35.92
N GLY A 97 -16.93 -22.30 35.95
CA GLY A 97 -17.78 -22.05 37.12
C GLY A 97 -17.23 -21.20 38.28
N ILE A 98 -16.06 -20.55 38.16
CA ILE A 98 -15.49 -19.73 39.22
C ILE A 98 -15.54 -18.24 38.87
N ASP A 99 -16.14 -17.45 39.71
CA ASP A 99 -16.18 -16.01 39.61
C ASP A 99 -15.24 -15.38 40.65
N VAL A 100 -13.99 -15.08 40.20
CA VAL A 100 -13.04 -14.29 41.00
C VAL A 100 -12.76 -12.99 40.23
N PRO A 101 -13.47 -11.92 40.49
CA PRO A 101 -13.37 -10.68 39.69
C PRO A 101 -12.02 -9.99 39.77
N ALA A 102 -11.28 -10.25 40.85
CA ALA A 102 -10.00 -9.60 41.14
C ALA A 102 -8.76 -10.41 40.71
N LEU A 103 -8.90 -11.35 39.76
CA LEU A 103 -7.78 -12.18 39.31
C LEU A 103 -6.81 -11.37 38.46
N ASP A 104 -5.55 -11.22 38.86
CA ASP A 104 -4.54 -10.40 38.18
C ASP A 104 -3.75 -11.17 37.12
N ALA A 105 -3.46 -12.47 37.39
CA ALA A 105 -2.65 -13.27 36.48
C ALA A 105 -3.12 -14.71 36.30
N VAL A 106 -2.77 -15.27 35.13
CA VAL A 106 -2.83 -16.69 34.82
C VAL A 106 -1.44 -17.18 34.42
N LEU A 107 -0.97 -18.26 35.05
CA LEU A 107 0.29 -18.93 34.73
C LEU A 107 0.01 -20.24 34.01
N PHE A 108 0.53 -20.43 32.81
CA PHE A 108 0.45 -21.70 32.08
C PHE A 108 1.77 -22.46 32.24
N LEU A 109 1.84 -23.35 33.24
CA LEU A 109 3.01 -24.19 33.52
C LEU A 109 3.05 -25.47 32.67
N SER A 110 1.98 -25.74 31.91
CA SER A 110 1.90 -26.86 30.97
C SER A 110 1.04 -26.50 29.75
N SER A 111 1.21 -27.30 28.67
CA SER A 111 0.43 -27.15 27.44
C SER A 111 -1.05 -27.46 27.69
N ARG A 112 -1.92 -26.69 27.05
CA ARG A 112 -3.37 -26.93 26.99
C ARG A 112 -3.77 -27.38 25.60
N ASN A 113 -4.51 -28.47 25.52
CA ASN A 113 -4.95 -29.02 24.25
C ASN A 113 -6.27 -28.40 23.72
N SER A 114 -7.01 -27.66 24.58
CA SER A 114 -8.27 -27.02 24.24
C SER A 114 -8.13 -25.51 24.15
N GLN A 115 -8.43 -24.93 22.99
CA GLN A 115 -8.52 -23.48 22.82
C GLN A 115 -9.58 -22.86 23.69
N VAL A 116 -10.69 -23.55 23.92
CA VAL A 116 -11.79 -23.07 24.76
C VAL A 116 -11.34 -22.91 26.22
N ASP A 117 -10.58 -23.86 26.76
CA ASP A 117 -10.06 -23.79 28.13
C ASP A 117 -9.10 -22.61 28.32
N VAL A 118 -8.26 -22.34 27.32
CA VAL A 118 -7.34 -21.17 27.32
C VAL A 118 -8.14 -19.88 27.35
N VAL A 119 -9.11 -19.72 26.45
CA VAL A 119 -9.93 -18.50 26.32
C VAL A 119 -10.73 -18.25 27.59
N GLN A 120 -11.35 -19.28 28.17
CA GLN A 120 -12.12 -19.15 29.42
C GLN A 120 -11.22 -18.75 30.58
N SER A 121 -10.03 -19.31 30.67
CA SER A 121 -9.06 -18.99 31.72
C SER A 121 -8.56 -17.55 31.61
N VAL A 122 -8.23 -17.11 30.40
CA VAL A 122 -7.78 -15.74 30.12
C VAL A 122 -8.91 -14.73 30.30
N GLY A 123 -10.12 -15.06 29.82
CA GLY A 123 -11.29 -14.18 29.97
C GLY A 123 -11.60 -13.78 31.42
N ARG A 124 -11.17 -14.57 32.39
CA ARG A 124 -11.30 -14.24 33.85
C ARG A 124 -10.30 -13.18 34.29
N VAL A 125 -9.08 -13.25 33.80
CA VAL A 125 -8.06 -12.25 34.08
C VAL A 125 -8.38 -10.92 33.39
N MET A 126 -9.08 -10.95 32.28
CA MET A 126 -9.48 -9.75 31.53
C MET A 126 -10.71 -9.04 32.10
N ARG A 127 -11.38 -9.57 33.14
CA ARG A 127 -12.51 -8.89 33.75
C ARG A 127 -12.08 -7.60 34.45
N ASN A 128 -12.86 -6.55 34.25
CA ASN A 128 -12.66 -5.28 34.93
C ASN A 128 -12.97 -5.42 36.41
N PHE A 129 -12.11 -4.90 37.26
CA PHE A 129 -12.34 -4.80 38.70
C PHE A 129 -12.20 -3.34 39.11
N ARG A 130 -13.17 -2.85 39.90
CA ARG A 130 -13.26 -1.47 40.45
C ARG A 130 -13.14 -0.38 39.38
N LYS A 131 -13.82 -0.55 38.24
CA LYS A 131 -13.81 0.40 37.11
C LYS A 131 -14.19 1.83 37.59
N GLY A 132 -13.31 2.79 37.26
CA GLY A 132 -13.48 4.20 37.63
C GLY A 132 -13.02 4.56 39.04
N GLN A 133 -12.43 3.64 39.81
CA GLN A 133 -11.84 3.91 41.12
C GLN A 133 -10.31 4.10 41.01
N PRO A 134 -9.66 4.74 42.01
CA PRO A 134 -8.22 4.95 41.96
C PRO A 134 -7.36 3.66 41.88
N ASP A 135 -7.92 2.57 42.39
CA ASP A 135 -7.35 1.22 42.41
C ASP A 135 -7.96 0.32 41.31
N GLU A 136 -8.43 0.91 40.23
CA GLU A 136 -8.94 0.18 39.07
C GLU A 136 -7.85 -0.72 38.46
N LYS A 137 -8.22 -2.00 38.31
CA LYS A 137 -7.34 -2.98 37.60
C LYS A 137 -7.22 -2.60 36.14
N LYS A 138 -6.01 -2.23 35.71
CA LYS A 138 -5.73 -1.82 34.32
C LYS A 138 -5.27 -2.96 33.43
N TYR A 139 -4.58 -3.95 33.98
CA TYR A 139 -3.98 -5.03 33.20
C TYR A 139 -4.31 -6.40 33.79
N GLY A 140 -4.36 -7.42 32.94
CA GLY A 140 -4.36 -8.83 33.30
C GLY A 140 -3.16 -9.51 32.66
N TYR A 141 -2.44 -10.31 33.47
CA TYR A 141 -1.19 -10.93 33.03
C TYR A 141 -1.37 -12.39 32.64
N ILE A 142 -0.83 -12.76 31.49
CA ILE A 142 -0.74 -14.13 31.02
C ILE A 142 0.73 -14.51 31.01
N ILE A 143 1.14 -15.40 31.92
CA ILE A 143 2.53 -15.76 32.13
C ILE A 143 2.77 -17.17 31.60
N ILE A 144 3.71 -17.32 30.68
CA ILE A 144 4.08 -18.58 30.05
C ILE A 144 5.59 -18.79 30.21
N PRO A 145 6.03 -19.53 31.23
CA PRO A 145 7.44 -19.83 31.40
C PRO A 145 7.93 -20.83 30.36
N ILE A 146 9.12 -20.57 29.81
CA ILE A 146 9.78 -21.41 28.82
C ILE A 146 11.17 -21.75 29.34
N VAL A 147 11.52 -23.04 29.33
CA VAL A 147 12.87 -23.50 29.66
C VAL A 147 13.56 -23.91 28.37
N VAL A 148 14.67 -23.26 28.06
CA VAL A 148 15.51 -23.58 26.90
C VAL A 148 16.88 -24.00 27.40
N PRO A 149 17.40 -25.18 27.03
CA PRO A 149 18.74 -25.61 27.43
C PRO A 149 19.83 -24.66 26.94
N SER A 150 20.86 -24.46 27.72
CA SER A 150 21.94 -23.51 27.43
C SER A 150 22.80 -23.89 26.22
N ASP A 151 22.77 -25.13 25.79
CA ASP A 151 23.52 -25.70 24.66
C ASP A 151 22.76 -25.59 23.31
N VAL A 152 21.47 -25.25 23.33
CA VAL A 152 20.65 -25.12 22.12
C VAL A 152 20.75 -23.69 21.56
N LYS A 153 21.02 -23.54 20.25
CA LYS A 153 21.03 -22.22 19.60
C LYS A 153 19.64 -21.59 19.60
N PRO A 154 19.53 -20.24 19.72
CA PRO A 154 18.25 -19.55 19.76
C PRO A 154 17.31 -19.89 18.57
N GLU A 155 17.85 -19.98 17.35
CA GLU A 155 17.09 -20.32 16.16
C GLU A 155 16.54 -21.75 16.19
N ASP A 156 17.34 -22.71 16.66
CA ASP A 156 16.94 -24.11 16.76
C ASP A 156 15.89 -24.30 17.86
N ALA A 157 16.02 -23.59 18.98
CA ALA A 157 15.04 -23.58 20.06
C ALA A 157 13.69 -23.06 19.59
N LEU A 158 13.66 -21.94 18.85
CA LEU A 158 12.45 -21.31 18.34
C LEU A 158 11.73 -22.16 17.27
N ASN A 159 12.48 -22.96 16.51
CA ASN A 159 11.92 -23.86 15.51
C ASN A 159 11.45 -25.18 16.12
N ASN A 160 11.88 -25.50 17.33
CA ASN A 160 11.54 -26.74 18.01
C ASN A 160 10.18 -26.63 18.71
N ASN A 161 9.18 -27.34 18.21
CA ASN A 161 7.83 -27.36 18.77
C ASN A 161 7.79 -27.86 20.23
N THR A 162 8.80 -28.59 20.69
CA THR A 162 8.85 -29.10 22.06
C THR A 162 8.91 -27.97 23.10
N TYR A 163 9.65 -26.88 22.81
CA TYR A 163 9.79 -25.78 23.75
C TYR A 163 8.69 -24.73 23.64
N PHE A 164 8.24 -24.44 22.43
CA PHE A 164 7.34 -23.31 22.16
C PHE A 164 5.91 -23.69 21.74
N SER A 165 5.57 -24.98 21.63
CA SER A 165 4.22 -25.39 21.20
C SER A 165 3.10 -24.85 22.09
N THR A 166 3.33 -24.82 23.39
CA THR A 166 2.39 -24.24 24.37
C THR A 166 2.18 -22.76 24.14
N VAL A 167 3.25 -22.00 23.90
CA VAL A 167 3.20 -20.56 23.63
C VAL A 167 2.37 -20.29 22.39
N TRP A 168 2.67 -20.96 21.27
CA TRP A 168 1.96 -20.77 20.03
C TRP A 168 0.49 -21.17 20.12
N SER A 169 0.16 -22.22 20.85
CA SER A 169 -1.22 -22.65 21.10
C SER A 169 -2.02 -21.61 21.88
N ILE A 170 -1.47 -21.07 22.96
CA ILE A 170 -2.11 -20.05 23.80
C ILE A 170 -2.28 -18.75 23.02
N LEU A 171 -1.25 -18.29 22.32
CA LEU A 171 -1.30 -17.05 21.55
C LEU A 171 -2.28 -17.15 20.36
N ASN A 172 -2.37 -18.30 19.69
CA ASN A 172 -3.37 -18.52 18.66
C ASN A 172 -4.81 -18.54 19.20
N ALA A 173 -5.01 -19.13 20.38
CA ALA A 173 -6.32 -19.11 21.05
C ALA A 173 -6.74 -17.68 21.41
N LEU A 174 -5.84 -16.87 21.98
CA LEU A 174 -6.09 -15.47 22.29
C LEU A 174 -6.43 -14.65 21.04
N ARG A 175 -5.66 -14.81 19.99
CA ARG A 175 -5.87 -14.11 18.72
C ARG A 175 -7.27 -14.35 18.14
N SER A 176 -7.76 -15.57 18.22
CA SER A 176 -9.07 -15.94 17.65
C SER A 176 -10.27 -15.34 18.39
N HIS A 177 -10.06 -14.80 19.59
CA HIS A 177 -11.12 -14.30 20.46
C HIS A 177 -10.92 -12.84 20.92
N ASP A 178 -9.78 -12.22 20.65
CA ASP A 178 -9.46 -10.83 20.98
C ASP A 178 -8.95 -10.07 19.77
N ASP A 179 -9.80 -9.20 19.21
CA ASP A 179 -9.47 -8.38 18.05
C ASP A 179 -8.31 -7.40 18.34
N HIS A 180 -8.20 -6.89 19.57
CA HIS A 180 -7.10 -6.03 19.98
C HIS A 180 -5.77 -6.78 20.00
N PHE A 181 -5.75 -8.00 20.53
CA PHE A 181 -4.55 -8.84 20.53
C PHE A 181 -4.16 -9.25 19.09
N ASN A 182 -5.16 -9.58 18.25
CA ASN A 182 -4.93 -9.87 16.85
C ASN A 182 -4.29 -8.68 16.11
N ALA A 183 -4.78 -7.47 16.36
CA ALA A 183 -4.20 -6.25 15.80
C ALA A 183 -2.74 -6.04 16.27
N GLU A 184 -2.46 -6.22 17.55
CA GLU A 184 -1.10 -6.07 18.11
C GLU A 184 -0.10 -7.06 17.49
N VAL A 185 -0.48 -8.34 17.32
CA VAL A 185 0.39 -9.34 16.66
C VAL A 185 0.71 -8.93 15.22
N ASN A 186 -0.28 -8.41 14.49
CA ASN A 186 -0.05 -7.97 13.10
C ASN A 186 0.80 -6.68 13.03
N LYS A 187 0.71 -5.79 14.03
CA LYS A 187 1.56 -4.59 14.13
C LYS A 187 3.02 -4.91 14.44
N ILE A 188 3.33 -6.00 15.15
CA ILE A 188 4.72 -6.42 15.40
C ILE A 188 5.49 -6.57 14.09
N ALA A 189 4.84 -7.12 13.06
CA ALA A 189 5.44 -7.27 11.73
C ALA A 189 5.79 -5.92 11.09
N LEU A 190 5.01 -4.88 11.35
CA LEU A 190 5.13 -3.55 10.76
C LEU A 190 6.13 -2.68 11.53
N ASN A 191 6.09 -2.72 12.85
CA ASN A 191 6.95 -1.89 13.70
C ASN A 191 8.38 -2.41 13.83
N LYS A 192 8.62 -3.69 13.51
CA LYS A 192 9.92 -4.38 13.74
C LYS A 192 10.44 -4.28 15.19
N ASN A 193 9.63 -3.76 16.09
CA ASN A 193 9.95 -3.45 17.48
C ASN A 193 9.00 -4.19 18.43
N ARG A 194 9.40 -4.20 19.71
CA ARG A 194 8.64 -4.79 20.82
C ARG A 194 7.32 -4.07 21.00
N THR A 195 6.26 -4.80 21.29
CA THR A 195 5.03 -4.19 21.77
C THR A 195 5.02 -4.10 23.29
N SER A 196 4.35 -3.10 23.85
CA SER A 196 4.19 -2.98 25.31
C SER A 196 3.31 -4.10 25.91
N LYS A 197 2.57 -4.82 25.08
CA LYS A 197 1.60 -5.85 25.49
C LYS A 197 2.17 -7.26 25.51
N VAL A 198 3.25 -7.53 24.78
CA VAL A 198 3.95 -8.82 24.80
C VAL A 198 5.38 -8.59 25.28
N VAL A 199 5.69 -9.04 26.49
CA VAL A 199 7.00 -8.86 27.12
C VAL A 199 7.67 -10.21 27.24
N VAL A 200 8.89 -10.32 26.72
CA VAL A 200 9.73 -11.49 26.87
C VAL A 200 10.80 -11.16 27.92
N GLY A 201 10.71 -11.79 29.09
CA GLY A 201 11.63 -11.60 30.23
C GLY A 201 12.45 -12.86 30.51
N GLY A 202 13.59 -12.70 31.19
CA GLY A 202 14.46 -13.80 31.61
C GLY A 202 15.15 -13.51 32.92
N PRO A 203 15.76 -14.53 33.61
CA PRO A 203 16.49 -14.33 34.84
C PRO A 203 17.66 -13.36 34.66
N GLY A 204 17.81 -12.42 35.59
CA GLY A 204 18.92 -11.44 35.59
C GLY A 204 18.67 -10.16 34.77
N ILE A 205 17.48 -9.95 34.27
CA ILE A 205 17.09 -8.69 33.61
C ILE A 205 16.22 -7.89 34.57
N GLY A 206 16.86 -7.18 35.49
CA GLY A 206 16.24 -6.11 36.25
C GLY A 206 15.91 -4.93 35.34
N HIS A 207 14.94 -4.10 35.72
CA HIS A 207 14.41 -2.95 34.94
C HIS A 207 15.45 -1.89 34.51
N ASN A 208 16.73 -2.03 34.86
CA ASN A 208 17.78 -1.04 34.63
C ASN A 208 18.66 -1.29 33.40
N ALA A 209 18.29 -2.19 32.49
CA ALA A 209 19.00 -2.40 31.22
C ALA A 209 18.73 -1.31 30.13
N ILE A 210 18.17 -0.16 30.50
CA ILE A 210 17.97 1.03 29.66
C ILE A 210 18.63 2.26 30.31
N SER A 211 19.89 2.13 30.72
CA SER A 211 20.75 3.32 30.88
C SER A 211 22.19 2.92 30.66
N ASP A 212 22.71 3.33 29.53
CA ASP A 212 24.14 3.47 29.30
C ASP A 212 24.74 4.41 30.36
N LYS A 213 25.81 3.96 30.97
CA LYS A 213 26.98 4.66 31.49
C LYS A 213 27.27 4.43 32.96
N GLN A 214 28.51 3.96 33.06
CA GLN A 214 29.42 4.05 34.25
C GLN A 214 29.14 3.09 35.41
N ASP A 215 29.97 2.04 35.46
CA ASP A 215 30.99 1.95 36.50
C ASP A 215 32.01 0.85 36.16
N GLN A 216 33.24 1.25 35.92
CA GLN A 216 34.42 0.42 35.97
C GLN A 216 34.93 0.47 37.41
N GLN A 217 34.90 -0.69 38.07
CA GLN A 217 35.91 -1.10 39.07
C GLN A 217 35.40 -2.36 39.80
N ASP A 218 35.96 -3.51 39.41
CA ASP A 218 36.57 -4.50 40.29
C ASP A 218 36.94 -5.79 39.51
N ALA A 219 38.20 -6.08 39.50
CA ALA A 219 38.83 -7.08 38.65
C ALA A 219 38.75 -8.54 39.16
N GLN A 220 37.74 -8.92 39.91
CA GLN A 220 37.52 -10.28 40.41
C GLN A 220 36.23 -10.97 39.93
N HIS A 221 35.44 -10.32 39.10
CA HIS A 221 34.20 -10.85 38.46
C HIS A 221 34.26 -10.95 36.92
N ILE A 222 35.45 -11.07 36.34
CA ILE A 222 35.58 -11.04 34.84
C ILE A 222 34.96 -12.28 34.18
N GLU A 223 35.08 -13.47 34.79
CA GLU A 223 34.43 -14.67 34.21
C GLU A 223 32.92 -14.67 34.38
N ASP A 224 32.40 -14.22 35.50
CA ASP A 224 30.93 -14.09 35.71
C ASP A 224 30.32 -12.98 34.87
N ALA A 225 31.02 -11.86 34.66
CA ALA A 225 30.59 -10.77 33.80
C ALA A 225 30.58 -11.15 32.32
N GLU A 226 31.56 -11.93 31.85
CA GLU A 226 31.60 -12.44 30.47
C GLU A 226 30.47 -13.45 30.20
N VAL A 227 30.22 -14.36 31.14
CA VAL A 227 29.10 -15.31 31.07
C VAL A 227 27.74 -14.55 31.09
N ALA A 228 27.60 -13.54 31.96
CA ALA A 228 26.40 -12.70 32.02
C ALA A 228 26.20 -11.92 30.74
N ARG A 229 27.26 -11.37 30.15
CA ARG A 229 27.20 -10.65 28.86
C ARG A 229 26.83 -11.57 27.70
N GLN A 230 27.38 -12.76 27.63
CA GLN A 230 27.03 -13.77 26.62
C GLN A 230 25.59 -14.24 26.80
N LEU A 231 25.11 -14.41 28.02
CA LEU A 231 23.71 -14.72 28.31
C LEU A 231 22.76 -13.58 27.88
N GLN A 232 23.15 -12.32 28.12
CA GLN A 232 22.38 -11.15 27.70
C GLN A 232 22.31 -11.01 26.18
N LEU A 233 23.41 -11.18 25.44
CA LEU A 233 23.45 -11.18 24.00
C LEU A 233 22.56 -12.28 23.41
N ARG A 234 22.69 -13.49 23.93
CA ARG A 234 21.92 -14.66 23.52
C ARG A 234 20.41 -14.49 23.79
N PHE A 235 20.10 -13.86 24.94
CA PHE A 235 18.71 -13.52 25.27
C PHE A 235 18.12 -12.47 24.32
N GLY A 236 18.88 -11.44 23.93
CA GLY A 236 18.48 -10.42 22.95
C GLY A 236 18.19 -11.02 21.58
N GLU A 237 19.03 -11.94 21.11
CA GLU A 237 18.80 -12.69 19.86
C GLU A 237 17.55 -13.56 19.93
N MET A 238 17.36 -14.30 21.03
CA MET A 238 16.17 -15.11 21.25
C MET A 238 14.90 -14.26 21.33
N GLN A 239 14.95 -13.12 22.00
CA GLN A 239 13.84 -12.19 22.11
C GLN A 239 13.41 -11.66 20.75
N SER A 240 14.34 -11.22 19.92
CA SER A 240 14.07 -10.76 18.55
C SER A 240 13.51 -11.88 17.68
N GLY A 241 14.05 -13.10 17.83
CA GLY A 241 13.56 -14.29 17.16
C GLY A 241 12.14 -14.70 17.58
N ILE A 242 11.78 -14.54 18.86
CA ILE A 242 10.43 -14.81 19.37
C ILE A 242 9.41 -13.87 18.70
N TYR A 243 9.71 -12.56 18.60
CA TYR A 243 8.82 -11.61 17.93
C TYR A 243 8.64 -11.94 16.44
N ALA A 244 9.71 -12.29 15.72
CA ALA A 244 9.62 -12.71 14.32
C ALA A 244 8.79 -13.98 14.16
N LYS A 245 8.99 -14.98 15.03
CA LYS A 245 8.22 -16.24 15.03
C LYS A 245 6.76 -16.04 15.47
N LEU A 246 6.47 -15.11 16.35
CA LEU A 246 5.12 -14.74 16.75
C LEU A 246 4.30 -14.33 15.51
N VAL A 247 4.86 -13.48 14.66
CA VAL A 247 4.23 -13.07 13.41
C VAL A 247 4.06 -14.25 12.45
N GLU A 248 5.09 -15.08 12.29
CA GLU A 248 5.04 -16.27 11.40
C GLU A 248 3.99 -17.29 11.84
N LYS A 249 3.92 -17.59 13.14
CA LYS A 249 3.07 -18.65 13.69
C LYS A 249 1.66 -18.19 14.05
N CYS A 250 1.50 -16.93 14.44
CA CYS A 250 0.24 -16.37 14.91
C CYS A 250 -0.30 -15.26 14.02
N GLY A 251 0.44 -14.73 13.03
CA GLY A 251 -0.04 -13.72 12.11
C GLY A 251 -1.14 -14.24 11.18
N ASP A 252 -2.14 -13.43 10.91
CA ASP A 252 -3.17 -13.73 9.92
C ASP A 252 -2.79 -13.15 8.57
N ARG A 253 -2.46 -14.02 7.60
CA ARG A 253 -2.09 -13.61 6.23
C ARG A 253 -3.21 -12.88 5.49
N LEU A 254 -4.47 -13.15 5.86
CA LEU A 254 -5.66 -12.58 5.24
C LEU A 254 -6.25 -11.40 6.05
N TYR A 255 -5.62 -11.04 7.16
CA TYR A 255 -6.14 -10.01 8.08
C TYR A 255 -6.50 -8.71 7.36
N TRP A 256 -5.55 -8.15 6.62
CA TRP A 256 -5.74 -6.91 5.87
C TRP A 256 -6.76 -7.02 4.73
N GLU A 257 -6.88 -8.22 4.13
CA GLU A 257 -7.90 -8.48 3.10
C GLU A 257 -9.31 -8.52 3.68
N ASN A 258 -9.47 -9.16 4.83
CA ASN A 258 -10.74 -9.26 5.52
C ASN A 258 -11.19 -7.90 6.06
N TRP A 259 -10.26 -7.14 6.63
CA TRP A 259 -10.52 -5.76 7.07
C TRP A 259 -10.90 -4.87 5.89
N SER A 260 -10.19 -4.92 4.78
CA SER A 260 -10.49 -4.18 3.56
C SER A 260 -11.88 -4.48 3.00
N LYS A 261 -12.33 -5.73 3.05
CA LYS A 261 -13.69 -6.11 2.64
C LYS A 261 -14.75 -5.48 3.54
N LYS A 262 -14.55 -5.46 4.86
CA LYS A 262 -15.47 -4.81 5.82
C LYS A 262 -15.56 -3.31 5.52
N VAL A 263 -14.43 -2.66 5.32
CA VAL A 263 -14.38 -1.22 4.98
C VAL A 263 -15.06 -0.93 3.64
N GLY A 264 -14.93 -1.84 2.66
CA GLY A 264 -15.64 -1.72 1.37
C GLY A 264 -17.17 -1.77 1.49
N LEU A 265 -17.71 -2.52 2.45
CA LEU A 265 -19.16 -2.53 2.73
C LEU A 265 -19.61 -1.20 3.37
N ILE A 266 -18.80 -0.62 4.23
CA ILE A 266 -19.07 0.70 4.83
C ILE A 266 -19.05 1.78 3.74
N ALA A 267 -18.09 1.73 2.81
CA ALA A 267 -18.03 2.64 1.67
C ALA A 267 -19.33 2.67 0.85
N LYS A 268 -19.89 1.49 0.54
CA LYS A 268 -21.14 1.37 -0.20
C LYS A 268 -22.32 2.02 0.54
N LYS A 269 -22.40 1.84 1.86
CA LYS A 269 -23.45 2.48 2.67
C LYS A 269 -23.33 4.01 2.64
N PHE A 270 -22.11 4.56 2.68
CA PHE A 270 -21.90 6.00 2.56
C PHE A 270 -22.32 6.52 1.18
N ILE A 271 -21.95 5.83 0.09
CA ILE A 271 -22.37 6.19 -1.24
C ILE A 271 -23.90 6.25 -1.36
N GLU A 272 -24.61 5.20 -0.89
CA GLU A 272 -26.07 5.14 -0.90
C GLU A 272 -26.69 6.29 -0.11
N ARG A 273 -26.10 6.61 1.04
CA ARG A 273 -26.59 7.67 1.94
C ARG A 273 -26.39 9.06 1.36
N ILE A 274 -25.18 9.38 0.87
CA ILE A 274 -24.90 10.66 0.22
C ILE A 274 -25.79 10.82 -0.99
N SER A 275 -25.95 9.78 -1.83
CA SER A 275 -26.84 9.79 -2.99
C SER A 275 -28.28 10.12 -2.61
N LYS A 276 -28.77 9.53 -1.50
CA LYS A 276 -30.11 9.80 -0.99
C LYS A 276 -30.27 11.26 -0.54
N LEU A 277 -29.31 11.79 0.21
CA LEU A 277 -29.36 13.19 0.69
C LEU A 277 -29.32 14.17 -0.49
N VAL A 278 -28.42 13.97 -1.43
CA VAL A 278 -28.28 14.81 -2.63
C VAL A 278 -29.57 14.77 -3.46
N SER A 279 -30.24 13.63 -3.57
CA SER A 279 -31.49 13.51 -4.36
C SER A 279 -32.74 14.03 -3.66
N THR A 280 -32.77 14.06 -2.30
CA THR A 280 -33.99 14.37 -1.54
C THR A 280 -34.00 15.76 -0.93
N VAL A 281 -32.84 16.42 -0.75
CA VAL A 281 -32.73 17.71 -0.05
C VAL A 281 -32.25 18.80 -1.02
N PRO A 282 -33.13 19.74 -1.47
CA PRO A 282 -32.76 20.73 -2.49
C PRO A 282 -31.60 21.65 -2.11
N ALA A 283 -31.45 22.02 -0.83
CA ALA A 283 -30.36 22.85 -0.35
C ALA A 283 -29.01 22.13 -0.52
N ILE A 284 -28.94 20.84 -0.15
CA ILE A 284 -27.75 20.00 -0.35
C ILE A 284 -27.45 19.85 -1.85
N LYS A 285 -28.47 19.64 -2.67
CA LYS A 285 -28.27 19.49 -4.12
C LYS A 285 -27.58 20.70 -4.72
N SER A 286 -28.00 21.92 -4.32
CA SER A 286 -27.40 23.17 -4.81
C SER A 286 -25.91 23.28 -4.45
N GLU A 287 -25.54 23.01 -3.20
CA GLU A 287 -24.15 23.03 -2.75
C GLU A 287 -23.32 21.91 -3.42
N PHE A 288 -23.93 20.75 -3.56
CA PHE A 288 -23.30 19.61 -4.22
C PHE A 288 -23.05 19.88 -5.72
N ASP A 289 -23.94 20.58 -6.41
CA ASP A 289 -23.74 20.97 -7.81
C ASP A 289 -22.54 21.93 -7.96
N ILE A 290 -22.37 22.87 -7.01
CA ILE A 290 -21.20 23.76 -6.96
C ILE A 290 -19.92 22.93 -6.72
N PHE A 291 -19.96 21.97 -5.80
CA PHE A 291 -18.86 21.07 -5.51
C PHE A 291 -18.48 20.21 -6.74
N VAL A 292 -19.46 19.60 -7.42
CA VAL A 292 -19.24 18.83 -8.67
C VAL A 292 -18.59 19.71 -9.73
N LYS A 293 -19.05 20.94 -9.89
CA LYS A 293 -18.46 21.89 -10.83
C LYS A 293 -17.01 22.25 -10.45
N GLY A 294 -16.72 22.34 -9.17
CA GLY A 294 -15.35 22.50 -8.67
C GLY A 294 -14.45 21.31 -9.07
N LEU A 295 -14.94 20.07 -8.92
CA LEU A 295 -14.25 18.88 -9.38
C LEU A 295 -14.06 18.85 -10.91
N GLN A 296 -15.10 19.18 -11.68
CA GLN A 296 -15.03 19.25 -13.14
C GLN A 296 -13.97 20.24 -13.62
N ASN A 297 -13.82 21.36 -12.95
CA ASN A 297 -12.84 22.39 -13.30
C ASN A 297 -11.39 21.95 -12.97
N ASN A 298 -11.19 21.18 -11.91
CA ASN A 298 -9.86 20.76 -11.47
C ASN A 298 -9.41 19.41 -12.08
N LEU A 299 -10.33 18.50 -12.31
CA LEU A 299 -10.06 17.18 -12.87
C LEU A 299 -10.42 17.15 -14.37
N ASN A 300 -11.67 16.82 -14.65
CA ASN A 300 -12.14 16.58 -16.01
C ASN A 300 -13.65 16.91 -16.11
N PRO A 301 -14.13 17.57 -17.18
CA PRO A 301 -15.54 17.89 -17.38
C PRO A 301 -16.47 16.66 -17.38
N SER A 302 -15.96 15.45 -17.56
CA SER A 302 -16.73 14.20 -17.51
C SER A 302 -17.01 13.67 -16.11
N VAL A 303 -16.53 14.32 -15.05
CA VAL A 303 -16.83 13.95 -13.66
C VAL A 303 -18.33 14.12 -13.43
N ASP A 304 -19.03 13.04 -13.13
CA ASP A 304 -20.46 13.02 -12.85
C ASP A 304 -20.75 13.03 -11.33
N GLU A 305 -22.05 13.15 -10.99
CA GLU A 305 -22.50 13.14 -9.60
C GLU A 305 -22.11 11.87 -8.85
N GLY A 306 -22.18 10.71 -9.52
CA GLY A 306 -21.83 9.41 -8.93
C GLY A 306 -20.35 9.35 -8.56
N GLN A 307 -19.50 9.83 -9.43
CA GLN A 307 -18.05 9.90 -9.18
C GLN A 307 -17.71 10.89 -8.03
N ALA A 308 -18.39 12.03 -7.99
CA ALA A 308 -18.23 12.99 -6.89
C ALA A 308 -18.67 12.41 -5.53
N ILE A 309 -19.78 11.67 -5.50
CA ILE A 309 -20.24 10.94 -4.30
C ILE A 309 -19.23 9.86 -3.89
N GLU A 310 -18.67 9.13 -4.85
CA GLU A 310 -17.64 8.13 -4.60
C GLU A 310 -16.39 8.77 -4.01
N MET A 311 -15.95 9.92 -4.49
CA MET A 311 -14.82 10.67 -3.94
C MET A 311 -15.07 11.15 -2.51
N LEU A 312 -16.27 11.64 -2.18
CA LEU A 312 -16.63 11.97 -0.79
C LEU A 312 -16.61 10.76 0.12
N ALA A 313 -17.12 9.60 -0.34
CA ALA A 313 -17.05 8.36 0.42
C ALA A 313 -15.60 7.87 0.63
N GLN A 314 -14.74 8.04 -0.38
CA GLN A 314 -13.31 7.76 -0.26
C GLN A 314 -12.66 8.65 0.81
N HIS A 315 -12.98 9.94 0.82
CA HIS A 315 -12.46 10.87 1.82
C HIS A 315 -12.91 10.49 3.24
N LEU A 316 -14.22 10.26 3.47
CA LEU A 316 -14.76 9.85 4.78
C LEU A 316 -14.07 8.62 5.38
N ILE A 317 -13.67 7.68 4.52
CA ILE A 317 -13.03 6.44 4.99
C ILE A 317 -11.53 6.61 5.17
N SER A 318 -10.87 7.36 4.30
CA SER A 318 -9.41 7.51 4.33
C SER A 318 -8.93 8.49 5.41
N GLN A 319 -9.68 9.55 5.65
CA GLN A 319 -9.33 10.59 6.63
C GLN A 319 -8.96 10.03 8.00
N PRO A 320 -9.79 9.19 8.67
CA PRO A 320 -9.46 8.69 10.01
C PRO A 320 -8.20 7.82 10.04
N VAL A 321 -7.90 7.17 8.92
CA VAL A 321 -6.68 6.35 8.78
C VAL A 321 -5.45 7.24 8.71
N PHE A 322 -5.50 8.32 7.94
CA PHE A 322 -4.42 9.29 7.87
C PHE A 322 -4.24 10.01 9.21
N ASP A 323 -5.32 10.43 9.87
CA ASP A 323 -5.27 11.05 11.19
C ASP A 323 -4.67 10.11 12.25
N ALA A 324 -4.96 8.81 12.18
CA ALA A 324 -4.41 7.82 13.11
C ALA A 324 -2.92 7.50 12.85
N LEU A 325 -2.49 7.48 11.58
CA LEU A 325 -1.10 7.22 11.20
C LEU A 325 -0.19 8.44 11.35
N PHE A 326 -0.73 9.63 11.15
CA PHE A 326 -0.01 10.88 11.02
C PHE A 326 -0.64 11.97 11.89
N ALA A 327 -0.93 11.64 13.16
CA ALA A 327 -1.59 12.56 14.10
C ALA A 327 -0.87 13.92 14.24
N ASP A 328 0.46 13.93 14.11
CA ASP A 328 1.28 15.14 14.19
C ASP A 328 1.15 16.06 12.95
N TYR A 329 0.62 15.53 11.83
CA TYR A 329 0.57 16.26 10.55
C TYR A 329 -0.72 17.04 10.32
N ASN A 330 -1.78 16.78 11.13
CA ASN A 330 -3.10 17.43 10.99
C ASN A 330 -3.58 17.48 9.51
N PHE A 331 -3.62 16.32 8.87
CA PHE A 331 -3.83 16.13 7.43
C PHE A 331 -5.05 16.89 6.87
N VAL A 332 -6.18 16.88 7.60
CA VAL A 332 -7.42 17.54 7.14
C VAL A 332 -7.24 19.04 6.93
N ASN A 333 -6.52 19.71 7.82
CA ASN A 333 -6.36 21.16 7.77
C ASN A 333 -5.22 21.60 6.86
N ASN A 334 -4.23 20.74 6.63
CA ASN A 334 -3.03 21.09 5.88
C ASN A 334 -3.12 20.71 4.39
N ASN A 335 -3.98 19.76 4.01
CA ASN A 335 -4.17 19.39 2.61
C ASN A 335 -5.38 20.13 1.99
N ALA A 336 -5.14 20.92 0.94
CA ALA A 336 -6.12 21.78 0.28
C ALA A 336 -7.35 21.02 -0.25
N VAL A 337 -7.14 19.82 -0.79
CA VAL A 337 -8.21 18.96 -1.33
C VAL A 337 -9.00 18.33 -0.19
N SER A 338 -8.30 17.84 0.84
CA SER A 338 -8.93 17.29 2.04
C SER A 338 -9.83 18.31 2.73
N HIS A 339 -9.36 19.54 2.86
CA HIS A 339 -10.15 20.66 3.40
C HIS A 339 -11.42 20.92 2.57
N SER A 340 -11.31 20.91 1.24
CA SER A 340 -12.46 21.12 0.35
C SER A 340 -13.48 19.97 0.42
N MET A 341 -13.02 18.72 0.53
CA MET A 341 -13.87 17.54 0.74
C MET A 341 -14.58 17.61 2.09
N HIS A 342 -13.85 17.94 3.16
CA HIS A 342 -14.39 18.08 4.51
C HIS A 342 -15.47 19.15 4.59
N LYS A 343 -15.25 20.32 3.97
CA LYS A 343 -16.25 21.39 3.88
C LYS A 343 -17.58 20.90 3.25
N MET A 344 -17.52 20.07 2.21
CA MET A 344 -18.75 19.48 1.63
C MET A 344 -19.42 18.48 2.59
N ILE A 345 -18.64 17.71 3.34
CA ILE A 345 -19.17 16.77 4.33
C ILE A 345 -19.85 17.50 5.46
N GLU A 346 -19.27 18.59 5.99
CA GLU A 346 -19.90 19.45 7.00
C GLU A 346 -21.25 19.97 6.53
N GLN A 347 -21.40 20.35 5.25
CA GLN A 347 -22.69 20.74 4.69
C GLN A 347 -23.70 19.58 4.69
N LEU A 348 -23.25 18.35 4.40
CA LEU A 348 -24.10 17.16 4.47
C LEU A 348 -24.55 16.85 5.93
N GLU A 349 -23.74 17.14 6.92
CA GLU A 349 -24.01 16.92 8.34
C GLU A 349 -25.03 17.91 8.92
N THR A 350 -25.00 19.17 8.46
CA THR A 350 -25.89 20.22 8.99
C THR A 350 -27.38 19.95 8.78
N VAL A 351 -27.76 19.14 7.81
CA VAL A 351 -29.18 18.89 7.44
C VAL A 351 -29.82 17.72 8.21
N GLY A 352 -29.14 17.17 9.20
CA GLY A 352 -29.70 16.20 10.17
C GLY A 352 -30.12 14.86 9.55
N GLY A 353 -29.25 13.94 9.54
CA GLY A 353 -29.46 12.57 9.03
C GLY A 353 -28.19 11.74 9.10
N PHE A 354 -27.06 12.38 9.24
CA PHE A 354 -25.76 11.74 9.44
C PHE A 354 -25.57 11.29 10.89
N GLU A 355 -26.19 11.95 11.88
CA GLU A 355 -26.02 11.67 13.31
C GLU A 355 -26.61 10.33 13.79
N LYS A 356 -27.57 9.72 13.08
CA LYS A 356 -28.24 8.50 13.56
C LYS A 356 -27.44 7.20 13.39
N ASP A 357 -26.36 7.19 12.63
CA ASP A 357 -25.49 6.00 12.43
C ASP A 357 -24.05 6.20 12.94
N THR A 358 -23.86 7.10 13.91
CA THR A 358 -22.57 7.34 14.57
C THR A 358 -21.94 6.06 15.14
N THR A 359 -22.73 5.08 15.54
CA THR A 359 -22.24 3.80 16.07
C THR A 359 -21.45 2.96 15.05
N GLU A 360 -21.82 2.94 13.76
CA GLU A 360 -21.04 2.23 12.73
C GLU A 360 -19.76 2.99 12.37
N LEU A 361 -19.83 4.32 12.32
CA LEU A 361 -18.67 5.21 12.13
C LEU A 361 -17.73 5.15 13.34
N GLU A 362 -18.23 5.24 14.55
CA GLU A 362 -17.44 5.11 15.76
C GLU A 362 -16.78 3.74 15.86
N SER A 363 -17.52 2.67 15.55
CA SER A 363 -16.96 1.32 15.47
C SER A 363 -15.87 1.20 14.39
N PHE A 364 -16.06 1.85 13.25
CA PHE A 364 -15.03 1.91 12.20
C PHE A 364 -13.80 2.71 12.66
N TYR A 365 -13.99 3.89 13.24
CA TYR A 365 -12.90 4.72 13.74
C TYR A 365 -12.14 4.03 14.88
N GLU A 366 -12.84 3.33 15.78
CA GLU A 366 -12.18 2.52 16.79
C GLU A 366 -11.39 1.36 16.18
N SER A 367 -11.95 0.67 15.19
CA SER A 367 -11.23 -0.34 14.41
C SER A 367 -9.98 0.23 13.76
N VAL A 368 -10.02 1.43 13.19
CA VAL A 368 -8.85 2.11 12.62
C VAL A 368 -7.82 2.41 13.71
N ARG A 369 -8.21 2.99 14.84
CA ARG A 369 -7.30 3.28 15.96
C ARG A 369 -6.60 2.02 16.47
N VAL A 370 -7.36 0.93 16.62
CA VAL A 370 -6.84 -0.36 17.08
C VAL A 370 -5.88 -0.96 16.07
N ASN A 371 -6.19 -0.92 14.78
CA ASN A 371 -5.42 -1.61 13.74
C ASN A 371 -4.24 -0.80 13.20
N VAL A 372 -4.34 0.50 13.18
CA VAL A 372 -3.43 1.43 12.51
C VAL A 372 -2.69 2.35 13.50
N GLY A 373 -3.30 2.70 14.62
CA GLY A 373 -2.69 3.55 15.65
C GLY A 373 -1.42 2.93 16.27
N ASN A 374 -0.51 3.77 16.78
CA ASN A 374 0.76 3.38 17.43
C ASN A 374 1.76 2.66 16.50
N ILE A 375 1.75 2.98 15.21
CA ILE A 375 2.83 2.61 14.30
C ILE A 375 3.80 3.77 14.25
N ASP A 376 4.99 3.56 14.80
CA ASP A 376 5.98 4.58 15.10
C ASP A 376 7.08 4.73 14.03
N ASN A 377 7.18 3.78 13.07
CA ASN A 377 8.18 3.85 12.02
C ASN A 377 7.56 4.10 10.63
N LEU A 378 8.27 4.87 9.81
CA LEU A 378 7.84 5.28 8.48
C LEU A 378 7.56 4.08 7.54
N GLU A 379 8.40 3.03 7.59
CA GLU A 379 8.24 1.84 6.74
C GLU A 379 6.96 1.06 7.07
N GLY A 380 6.61 0.95 8.36
CA GLY A 380 5.34 0.37 8.80
C GLY A 380 4.14 1.18 8.34
N LYS A 381 4.19 2.51 8.47
CA LYS A 381 3.16 3.43 7.97
C LYS A 381 2.95 3.29 6.47
N GLN A 382 4.03 3.32 5.69
CA GLN A 382 3.98 3.13 4.22
C GLN A 382 3.44 1.75 3.82
N THR A 383 3.74 0.70 4.59
CA THR A 383 3.22 -0.65 4.33
C THR A 383 1.70 -0.72 4.54
N ILE A 384 1.17 -0.07 5.56
CA ILE A 384 -0.29 0.03 5.77
C ILE A 384 -0.95 0.80 4.64
N ILE A 385 -0.41 1.96 4.29
CA ILE A 385 -0.92 2.79 3.20
C ILE A 385 -0.96 1.99 1.89
N LYS A 386 0.12 1.25 1.60
CA LYS A 386 0.17 0.35 0.44
C LYS A 386 -0.91 -0.72 0.49
N ASN A 387 -1.10 -1.39 1.62
CA ASN A 387 -2.13 -2.41 1.78
C ASN A 387 -3.54 -1.84 1.65
N LEU A 388 -3.79 -0.66 2.21
CA LEU A 388 -5.04 0.07 2.03
C LEU A 388 -5.30 0.35 0.54
N TYR A 389 -4.31 0.88 -0.15
CA TYR A 389 -4.44 1.21 -1.56
C TYR A 389 -4.65 -0.04 -2.43
N GLU A 390 -3.80 -1.06 -2.28
CA GLU A 390 -3.85 -2.25 -3.14
C GLU A 390 -5.06 -3.15 -2.85
N LYS A 391 -5.46 -3.28 -1.59
CA LYS A 391 -6.49 -4.25 -1.17
C LYS A 391 -7.85 -3.60 -0.92
N PHE A 392 -7.88 -2.48 -0.21
CA PHE A 392 -9.12 -1.76 0.08
C PHE A 392 -9.69 -1.10 -1.17
N PHE A 393 -8.89 -0.30 -1.88
CA PHE A 393 -9.36 0.46 -3.04
C PHE A 393 -9.87 -0.46 -4.15
N LYS A 394 -9.15 -1.56 -4.43
CA LYS A 394 -9.61 -2.59 -5.37
C LYS A 394 -10.90 -3.29 -4.93
N GLY A 395 -11.09 -3.46 -3.63
CA GLY A 395 -12.28 -4.13 -3.08
C GLY A 395 -13.50 -3.22 -3.00
N ALA A 396 -13.32 -1.96 -2.62
CA ALA A 396 -14.39 -1.00 -2.41
C ALA A 396 -14.81 -0.28 -3.71
N PHE A 397 -13.84 0.03 -4.58
CA PHE A 397 -14.02 0.83 -5.80
C PHE A 397 -13.42 0.16 -7.04
N PRO A 398 -13.85 -1.09 -7.39
CA PRO A 398 -13.22 -1.87 -8.45
C PRO A 398 -13.30 -1.20 -9.83
N LEU A 399 -14.38 -0.49 -10.13
CA LEU A 399 -14.57 0.20 -11.41
C LEU A 399 -13.56 1.33 -11.61
N THR A 400 -13.27 2.11 -10.56
CA THR A 400 -12.28 3.18 -10.59
C THR A 400 -10.87 2.64 -10.79
N VAL A 401 -10.52 1.53 -10.12
CA VAL A 401 -9.20 0.89 -10.25
C VAL A 401 -8.99 0.29 -11.65
N GLU A 402 -10.00 -0.37 -12.21
CA GLU A 402 -9.92 -0.99 -13.53
C GLU A 402 -9.81 0.07 -14.63
N LYS A 403 -10.55 1.18 -14.50
CA LYS A 403 -10.58 2.30 -15.45
C LYS A 403 -9.23 3.02 -15.53
N LEU A 404 -8.50 3.12 -14.43
CA LEU A 404 -7.31 3.96 -14.30
C LEU A 404 -5.97 3.22 -14.44
N GLY A 405 -5.98 1.88 -14.50
CA GLY A 405 -4.78 1.06 -14.78
C GLY A 405 -3.64 1.21 -13.77
N ILE A 406 -3.97 1.33 -12.49
CA ILE A 406 -3.02 1.64 -11.41
C ILE A 406 -2.05 0.48 -11.17
N VAL A 407 -0.74 0.73 -11.31
CA VAL A 407 0.34 -0.25 -11.14
C VAL A 407 1.47 0.34 -10.31
N TYR A 408 1.91 -0.38 -9.27
CA TYR A 408 3.06 0.02 -8.44
C TYR A 408 4.39 -0.13 -9.19
N THR A 409 5.19 0.93 -9.23
CA THR A 409 6.48 0.94 -9.92
C THR A 409 7.60 0.40 -9.01
N PRO A 410 8.40 -0.61 -9.45
CA PRO A 410 9.53 -1.10 -8.67
C PRO A 410 10.56 0.00 -8.40
N VAL A 411 11.04 0.05 -7.16
CA VAL A 411 11.98 1.11 -6.73
C VAL A 411 13.30 1.08 -7.49
N GLU A 412 13.76 -0.08 -7.94
CA GLU A 412 14.97 -0.23 -8.73
C GLU A 412 14.88 0.50 -10.09
N CYS A 413 13.69 0.47 -10.71
CA CYS A 413 13.42 1.20 -11.95
C CYS A 413 13.37 2.71 -11.70
N VAL A 414 12.76 3.13 -10.61
CA VAL A 414 12.65 4.53 -10.22
C VAL A 414 14.04 5.11 -9.93
N ASP A 415 14.84 4.42 -9.12
CA ASP A 415 16.21 4.83 -8.79
C ASP A 415 17.07 4.95 -10.06
N PHE A 416 16.99 3.97 -10.97
CA PHE A 416 17.69 4.02 -12.24
C PHE A 416 17.30 5.25 -13.06
N ILE A 417 16.02 5.58 -13.15
CA ILE A 417 15.54 6.76 -13.89
C ILE A 417 16.09 8.05 -13.24
N ILE A 418 15.97 8.20 -11.93
CA ILE A 418 16.39 9.40 -11.20
C ILE A 418 17.90 9.63 -11.36
N HIS A 419 18.71 8.60 -11.16
CA HIS A 419 20.16 8.69 -11.33
C HIS A 419 20.55 8.96 -12.80
N SER A 420 19.85 8.35 -13.76
CA SER A 420 20.08 8.58 -15.19
C SER A 420 19.79 10.01 -15.57
N VAL A 421 18.67 10.56 -15.13
CA VAL A 421 18.30 11.97 -15.38
C VAL A 421 19.36 12.92 -14.81
N ASN A 422 19.82 12.67 -13.56
CA ASN A 422 20.87 13.49 -12.96
C ASN A 422 22.19 13.44 -13.74
N ASP A 423 22.60 12.24 -14.21
CA ASP A 423 23.80 12.07 -14.99
C ASP A 423 23.71 12.76 -16.36
N ILE A 424 22.55 12.70 -17.02
CA ILE A 424 22.30 13.39 -18.28
C ILE A 424 22.27 14.91 -18.07
N LEU A 425 21.62 15.43 -17.02
CA LEU A 425 21.63 16.84 -16.68
C LEU A 425 23.06 17.37 -16.55
N LYS A 426 23.93 16.63 -15.84
CA LYS A 426 25.34 17.00 -15.66
C LYS A 426 26.11 17.02 -16.97
N ARG A 427 25.92 16.03 -17.83
CA ARG A 427 26.68 15.86 -19.06
C ARG A 427 26.20 16.77 -20.20
N GLU A 428 24.87 16.87 -20.33
CA GLU A 428 24.26 17.52 -21.48
C GLU A 428 23.94 18.99 -21.25
N PHE A 429 23.70 19.35 -19.98
CA PHE A 429 23.21 20.69 -19.62
C PHE A 429 24.08 21.40 -18.58
N ASN A 430 25.15 20.75 -18.08
CA ASN A 430 26.02 21.26 -17.02
C ASN A 430 25.25 21.73 -15.77
N THR A 431 24.18 21.01 -15.40
CA THR A 431 23.33 21.24 -14.26
C THR A 431 22.97 19.92 -13.57
N SER A 432 22.30 19.97 -12.42
CA SER A 432 21.90 18.79 -11.65
C SER A 432 20.47 18.89 -11.15
N LEU A 433 19.93 17.79 -10.59
CA LEU A 433 18.60 17.80 -9.93
C LEU A 433 18.53 18.72 -8.71
N SER A 434 19.68 19.10 -8.11
CA SER A 434 19.77 20.00 -6.96
C SER A 434 19.73 21.49 -7.36
N ASP A 435 20.14 21.81 -8.57
CA ASP A 435 20.36 23.18 -8.98
C ASP A 435 19.03 23.97 -9.08
N GLU A 436 19.14 25.28 -8.86
CA GLU A 436 18.01 26.22 -8.95
C GLU A 436 17.43 26.26 -10.36
N ASN A 437 16.13 26.44 -10.47
CA ASN A 437 15.36 26.49 -11.72
C ASN A 437 15.35 25.16 -12.53
N VAL A 438 15.83 24.06 -11.96
CA VAL A 438 15.60 22.70 -12.50
C VAL A 438 14.28 22.16 -11.94
N HIS A 439 13.17 22.56 -12.56
CA HIS A 439 11.84 22.11 -12.17
C HIS A 439 11.59 20.66 -12.64
N ILE A 440 11.12 19.84 -11.71
CA ILE A 440 10.86 18.40 -11.88
C ILE A 440 9.35 18.16 -11.77
N LEU A 441 8.79 17.40 -12.71
CA LEU A 441 7.37 17.08 -12.72
C LEU A 441 7.17 15.56 -12.84
N ASP A 442 6.40 14.99 -11.91
CA ASP A 442 5.79 13.67 -12.07
C ASP A 442 4.30 13.87 -12.43
N PRO A 443 3.93 13.72 -13.71
CA PRO A 443 2.56 13.98 -14.17
C PRO A 443 1.58 12.83 -13.89
N PHE A 444 2.06 11.70 -13.34
CA PHE A 444 1.29 10.48 -13.05
C PHE A 444 1.75 9.88 -11.72
N THR A 445 1.65 10.66 -10.67
CA THR A 445 2.35 10.49 -9.39
C THR A 445 2.00 9.19 -8.68
N GLY A 446 0.76 8.68 -8.83
CA GLY A 446 0.32 7.50 -8.12
C GLY A 446 0.44 7.70 -6.59
N THR A 447 1.19 6.85 -5.93
CA THR A 447 1.45 6.94 -4.48
C THR A 447 2.71 7.72 -4.11
N GLY A 448 3.26 8.50 -5.04
CA GLY A 448 4.41 9.37 -4.78
C GLY A 448 5.78 8.69 -4.87
N THR A 449 5.88 7.48 -5.43
CA THR A 449 7.12 6.69 -5.40
C THR A 449 8.30 7.40 -6.07
N PHE A 450 8.11 8.08 -7.20
CA PHE A 450 9.20 8.80 -7.87
C PHE A 450 9.74 9.94 -7.01
N ILE A 451 8.86 10.70 -6.40
CA ILE A 451 9.26 11.88 -5.61
C ILE A 451 9.86 11.47 -4.26
N THR A 452 9.28 10.50 -3.57
CA THR A 452 9.86 9.98 -2.33
C THR A 452 11.26 9.42 -2.56
N ARG A 453 11.47 8.68 -3.64
CA ARG A 453 12.80 8.16 -4.02
C ARG A 453 13.75 9.29 -4.44
N LEU A 454 13.25 10.31 -5.12
CA LEU A 454 14.04 11.50 -5.49
C LEU A 454 14.58 12.20 -4.23
N LEU A 455 13.73 12.46 -3.24
CA LEU A 455 14.14 13.09 -1.98
C LEU A 455 15.16 12.22 -1.21
N GLN A 456 14.98 10.90 -1.20
CA GLN A 456 15.86 9.94 -0.53
C GLN A 456 17.17 9.65 -1.29
N SER A 457 17.28 10.04 -2.55
CA SER A 457 18.40 9.66 -3.43
C SER A 457 19.77 10.26 -3.02
N GLY A 458 19.77 11.33 -2.23
CA GLY A 458 20.96 12.10 -1.91
C GLY A 458 21.49 12.96 -3.09
N LEU A 459 20.74 13.05 -4.19
CA LEU A 459 21.10 13.86 -5.37
C LEU A 459 20.71 15.34 -5.21
N ILE A 460 19.71 15.60 -4.37
CA ILE A 460 19.36 16.95 -3.91
C ILE A 460 20.17 17.21 -2.63
N LYS A 461 20.94 18.28 -2.61
CA LYS A 461 21.74 18.64 -1.44
C LYS A 461 20.85 19.13 -0.31
N PRO A 462 21.24 18.92 0.96
CA PRO A 462 20.44 19.36 2.10
C PRO A 462 20.08 20.85 2.09
N GLU A 463 21.00 21.72 1.67
CA GLU A 463 20.79 23.16 1.54
C GLU A 463 19.76 23.56 0.47
N ASP A 464 19.56 22.72 -0.55
CA ASP A 464 18.62 22.94 -1.66
C ASP A 464 17.26 22.26 -1.41
N MET A 465 17.17 21.35 -0.43
CA MET A 465 16.03 20.46 -0.25
C MET A 465 14.72 21.22 -0.02
N GLU A 466 14.72 22.24 0.84
CA GLU A 466 13.51 23.02 1.13
C GLU A 466 13.04 23.80 -0.11
N ARG A 467 13.95 24.43 -0.85
CA ARG A 467 13.63 25.16 -2.09
C ARG A 467 13.02 24.21 -3.13
N LYS A 468 13.64 23.01 -3.33
CA LYS A 468 13.13 22.00 -4.24
C LYS A 468 11.74 21.52 -3.84
N TYR A 469 11.57 21.16 -2.57
CA TYR A 469 10.33 20.67 -2.01
C TYR A 469 9.19 21.67 -2.16
N ARG A 470 9.42 22.95 -1.82
CA ARG A 470 8.38 23.98 -1.87
C ARG A 470 8.05 24.49 -3.27
N ASN A 471 9.05 24.57 -4.17
CA ASN A 471 8.90 25.39 -5.37
C ASN A 471 9.17 24.66 -6.68
N GLU A 472 9.99 23.62 -6.70
CA GLU A 472 10.55 23.08 -7.95
C GLU A 472 10.27 21.60 -8.19
N ILE A 473 9.60 20.92 -7.28
CA ILE A 473 9.08 19.56 -7.46
C ILE A 473 7.57 19.65 -7.58
N HIS A 474 7.02 19.08 -8.65
CA HIS A 474 5.62 19.14 -9.01
C HIS A 474 5.06 17.75 -9.24
N CYS A 475 3.78 17.54 -8.87
CA CYS A 475 3.08 16.29 -8.95
C CYS A 475 1.66 16.48 -9.47
N ASN A 476 1.18 15.55 -10.30
CA ASN A 476 -0.22 15.46 -10.71
C ASN A 476 -0.77 14.07 -10.42
N GLU A 477 -1.94 14.02 -9.80
CA GLU A 477 -2.66 12.78 -9.60
C GLU A 477 -4.17 13.01 -9.81
N ILE A 478 -4.80 12.08 -10.53
CA ILE A 478 -6.23 12.16 -10.85
C ILE A 478 -7.10 11.41 -9.82
N VAL A 479 -6.53 10.42 -9.13
CA VAL A 479 -7.23 9.58 -8.16
C VAL A 479 -7.09 10.17 -6.78
N LEU A 480 -8.20 10.55 -6.15
CA LEU A 480 -8.21 11.20 -4.85
C LEU A 480 -7.40 10.45 -3.77
N LEU A 481 -7.61 9.15 -3.63
CA LEU A 481 -6.90 8.38 -2.61
C LEU A 481 -5.40 8.26 -2.90
N ALA A 482 -5.00 8.10 -4.17
CA ALA A 482 -3.60 8.09 -4.56
C ALA A 482 -2.94 9.45 -4.31
N TYR A 483 -3.64 10.54 -4.60
CA TYR A 483 -3.24 11.91 -4.29
C TYR A 483 -2.96 12.09 -2.80
N TYR A 484 -3.88 11.67 -1.90
CA TYR A 484 -3.65 11.72 -0.46
C TYR A 484 -2.45 10.91 0.00
N ILE A 485 -2.31 9.70 -0.54
CA ILE A 485 -1.18 8.82 -0.22
C ILE A 485 0.14 9.43 -0.68
N ALA A 486 0.17 10.01 -1.88
CA ALA A 486 1.36 10.65 -2.40
C ALA A 486 1.78 11.85 -1.55
N ASP A 487 0.82 12.71 -1.21
CA ASP A 487 1.03 13.88 -0.37
C ASP A 487 1.67 13.50 0.97
N VAL A 488 1.00 12.62 1.72
CA VAL A 488 1.49 12.17 3.02
C VAL A 488 2.84 11.44 2.93
N ASN A 489 3.06 10.61 1.90
CA ASN A 489 4.35 9.93 1.73
C ASN A 489 5.49 10.92 1.45
N ILE A 490 5.25 11.92 0.60
CA ILE A 490 6.25 12.94 0.26
C ILE A 490 6.57 13.78 1.49
N GLU A 491 5.54 14.24 2.21
CA GLU A 491 5.71 15.00 3.46
C GLU A 491 6.46 14.22 4.52
N ALA A 492 6.07 12.96 4.76
CA ALA A 492 6.71 12.09 5.75
C ALA A 492 8.20 11.87 5.44
N VAL A 493 8.55 11.68 4.17
CA VAL A 493 9.95 11.52 3.75
C VAL A 493 10.73 12.84 3.94
N TYR A 494 10.14 13.97 3.57
CA TYR A 494 10.78 15.29 3.77
C TYR A 494 11.03 15.56 5.25
N HIS A 495 10.03 15.33 6.12
CA HIS A 495 10.16 15.56 7.56
C HIS A 495 11.15 14.60 8.22
N ASP A 496 11.24 13.34 7.76
CA ASP A 496 12.24 12.40 8.27
C ASP A 496 13.67 12.82 7.91
N LEU A 497 13.87 13.31 6.69
CA LEU A 497 15.18 13.77 6.20
C LEU A 497 15.62 15.10 6.82
N MET A 498 14.74 16.09 6.87
CA MET A 498 15.08 17.46 7.22
C MET A 498 14.84 17.80 8.69
N LYS A 499 13.94 17.08 9.37
CA LYS A 499 13.55 17.29 10.79
C LYS A 499 13.31 18.75 11.11
N PRO A 500 12.44 19.45 10.36
CA PRO A 500 12.20 20.86 10.57
C PRO A 500 11.54 21.11 11.94
N ASP A 501 11.80 22.31 12.52
CA ASP A 501 11.27 22.72 13.84
C ASP A 501 9.74 22.86 13.85
N HIS A 502 9.12 23.01 12.67
CA HIS A 502 7.68 23.14 12.50
C HIS A 502 7.22 22.33 11.28
N TYR A 503 5.94 22.06 11.25
CA TYR A 503 5.34 21.34 10.13
C TYR A 503 5.42 22.15 8.83
N VAL A 504 5.80 21.48 7.74
CA VAL A 504 5.95 22.07 6.40
C VAL A 504 5.14 21.21 5.41
N ASN A 505 4.01 21.74 4.95
CA ASN A 505 3.16 21.08 3.96
C ASN A 505 3.79 21.04 2.57
N TYR A 506 3.34 20.09 1.74
CA TYR A 506 3.78 19.95 0.36
C TYR A 506 2.76 20.55 -0.62
N ASP A 507 3.03 21.76 -1.10
CA ASP A 507 2.18 22.50 -2.05
C ASP A 507 2.44 22.12 -3.53
N GLY A 508 3.34 21.17 -3.77
CA GLY A 508 3.75 20.77 -5.13
C GLY A 508 2.82 19.78 -5.82
N ILE A 509 1.91 19.13 -5.07
CA ILE A 509 0.98 18.13 -5.62
C ILE A 509 -0.39 18.77 -5.94
N CYS A 510 -0.94 18.41 -7.10
CA CYS A 510 -2.25 18.86 -7.55
C CYS A 510 -3.16 17.66 -7.84
N LEU A 511 -4.40 17.71 -7.35
CA LEU A 511 -5.47 16.81 -7.79
C LEU A 511 -5.96 17.30 -9.15
N THR A 512 -5.47 16.68 -10.23
CA THR A 512 -5.78 17.12 -11.60
C THR A 512 -5.54 16.02 -12.62
N ASP A 513 -6.24 16.11 -13.75
CA ASP A 513 -5.99 15.29 -14.92
C ASP A 513 -4.93 15.95 -15.80
N THR A 514 -3.75 15.33 -15.89
CA THR A 514 -2.62 15.84 -16.67
C THR A 514 -2.98 16.08 -18.14
N PHE A 515 -3.76 15.19 -18.77
CA PHE A 515 -4.13 15.33 -20.17
C PHE A 515 -5.12 16.48 -20.38
N GLN A 516 -6.02 16.71 -19.40
CA GLN A 516 -6.95 17.83 -19.43
C GLN A 516 -6.25 19.19 -19.40
N LEU A 517 -5.04 19.25 -18.83
CA LEU A 517 -4.23 20.48 -18.83
C LEU A 517 -3.86 20.98 -20.25
N ALA A 518 -3.84 20.08 -21.24
CA ALA A 518 -3.64 20.45 -22.65
C ALA A 518 -4.91 21.03 -23.31
N GLU A 519 -6.10 20.66 -22.80
CA GLU A 519 -7.39 21.01 -23.38
C GLU A 519 -7.82 22.45 -23.04
N THR A 520 -7.47 22.93 -21.84
CA THR A 520 -7.94 24.22 -21.33
C THR A 520 -6.84 25.29 -21.39
N LYS A 521 -7.05 26.33 -22.22
CA LYS A 521 -6.20 27.53 -22.23
C LYS A 521 -6.44 28.45 -21.04
N GLN A 522 -7.63 28.45 -20.46
CA GLN A 522 -8.00 29.24 -19.27
C GLN A 522 -8.79 28.33 -18.32
N GLN A 523 -8.25 28.06 -17.15
CA GLN A 523 -9.03 27.55 -16.04
C GLN A 523 -9.71 28.73 -15.35
N SER A 524 -11.04 28.69 -15.24
CA SER A 524 -11.73 29.58 -14.33
C SER A 524 -11.42 29.14 -12.91
N LEU A 525 -10.90 30.04 -12.10
CA LEU A 525 -10.72 29.81 -10.66
C LEU A 525 -12.10 29.49 -10.09
N SER A 526 -12.30 28.26 -9.61
CA SER A 526 -13.48 27.89 -8.84
C SER A 526 -13.45 28.68 -7.55
N GLN A 527 -14.43 29.55 -7.33
CA GLN A 527 -14.36 30.56 -6.27
C GLN A 527 -14.66 29.99 -4.87
N GLU A 528 -15.23 28.78 -4.76
CA GLU A 528 -15.77 28.29 -3.49
C GLU A 528 -15.12 26.98 -3.01
N PHE A 529 -14.96 26.02 -3.89
CA PHE A 529 -14.27 24.76 -3.60
C PHE A 529 -12.98 24.66 -4.43
N PHE A 530 -11.95 24.01 -3.90
CA PHE A 530 -10.68 23.67 -4.57
C PHE A 530 -9.85 24.89 -5.06
N LYS A 531 -10.01 26.08 -4.44
CA LYS A 531 -9.30 27.30 -4.84
C LYS A 531 -7.78 27.09 -4.79
N GLU A 532 -7.26 26.59 -3.69
CA GLU A 532 -5.81 26.39 -3.48
C GLU A 532 -5.24 25.36 -4.46
N ASN A 533 -5.97 24.25 -4.71
CA ASN A 533 -5.58 23.28 -5.72
C ASN A 533 -5.53 23.91 -7.12
N SER A 534 -6.52 24.72 -7.49
CA SER A 534 -6.54 25.44 -8.77
C SER A 534 -5.38 26.41 -8.93
N GLU A 535 -5.01 27.13 -7.85
CA GLU A 535 -3.84 28.00 -7.80
C GLU A 535 -2.55 27.19 -7.97
N GLY A 536 -2.43 26.02 -7.34
CA GLY A 536 -1.34 25.09 -7.52
C GLY A 536 -1.16 24.66 -8.98
N VAL A 537 -2.25 24.25 -9.63
CA VAL A 537 -2.26 23.90 -11.06
C VAL A 537 -1.78 25.07 -11.93
N LEU A 538 -2.23 26.30 -11.65
CA LEU A 538 -1.79 27.47 -12.40
C LEU A 538 -0.32 27.80 -12.19
N ARG A 539 0.22 27.63 -10.96
CA ARG A 539 1.66 27.76 -10.68
C ARG A 539 2.46 26.75 -11.49
N GLN A 540 2.04 25.48 -11.46
CA GLN A 540 2.69 24.40 -12.21
C GLN A 540 2.68 24.63 -13.72
N LYS A 541 1.56 25.11 -14.30
CA LYS A 541 1.49 25.46 -15.74
C LYS A 541 2.53 26.50 -16.15
N LYS A 542 2.82 27.47 -15.28
CA LYS A 542 3.78 28.54 -15.55
C LYS A 542 5.23 28.13 -15.25
N ALA A 543 5.44 27.08 -14.48
CA ALA A 543 6.78 26.64 -14.09
C ALA A 543 7.60 26.20 -15.32
N PRO A 544 8.89 26.55 -15.40
CA PRO A 544 9.77 26.17 -16.51
C PRO A 544 10.23 24.71 -16.34
N ILE A 545 9.33 23.75 -16.60
CA ILE A 545 9.60 22.33 -16.40
C ILE A 545 10.80 21.89 -17.24
N ARG A 546 11.80 21.35 -16.56
CA ARG A 546 13.05 20.85 -17.15
C ARG A 546 13.11 19.33 -17.21
N VAL A 547 12.49 18.67 -16.25
CA VAL A 547 12.50 17.22 -16.08
C VAL A 547 11.08 16.72 -15.91
N ILE A 548 10.69 15.74 -16.72
CA ILE A 548 9.43 15.01 -16.55
C ILE A 548 9.81 13.54 -16.32
N ILE A 549 9.41 12.98 -15.16
CA ILE A 549 9.64 11.58 -14.79
C ILE A 549 8.31 10.93 -14.41
N GLY A 550 8.14 9.65 -14.66
CA GLY A 550 6.91 8.98 -14.22
C GLY A 550 6.64 7.65 -14.86
N ASN A 551 5.49 7.07 -14.48
CA ASN A 551 4.93 5.85 -15.06
C ASN A 551 3.53 6.16 -15.61
N PRO A 552 3.40 6.53 -16.89
CA PRO A 552 2.10 6.88 -17.48
C PRO A 552 1.13 5.69 -17.49
N PRO A 553 -0.18 5.93 -17.44
CA PRO A 553 -1.18 4.88 -17.48
C PRO A 553 -1.18 4.12 -18.82
N TYR A 554 -1.47 2.81 -18.78
CA TYR A 554 -1.62 1.96 -19.96
C TYR A 554 -3.08 1.56 -20.12
N SER A 555 -3.75 2.06 -21.15
CA SER A 555 -5.10 1.65 -21.48
C SER A 555 -5.25 1.52 -22.99
N ILE A 556 -5.47 0.30 -23.46
CA ILE A 556 -5.80 0.06 -24.86
C ILE A 556 -7.29 0.38 -25.05
N GLY A 557 -7.59 1.45 -25.75
CA GLY A 557 -8.87 1.90 -26.32
C GLY A 557 -10.11 1.07 -26.00
N GLN A 558 -10.56 1.08 -24.75
CA GLN A 558 -11.85 0.49 -24.41
C GLN A 558 -12.94 1.42 -24.93
N LYS A 559 -13.66 0.98 -25.96
CA LYS A 559 -14.80 1.70 -26.53
C LYS A 559 -16.15 1.17 -26.05
N SER A 560 -16.16 0.26 -25.06
CA SER A 560 -17.40 -0.29 -24.56
C SER A 560 -18.08 0.75 -23.66
N ALA A 561 -19.08 1.43 -24.21
CA ALA A 561 -19.97 2.30 -23.43
C ALA A 561 -20.83 1.51 -22.41
N ASN A 562 -20.87 0.17 -22.53
CA ASN A 562 -21.74 -0.67 -21.69
C ASN A 562 -21.26 -0.80 -20.23
N ASP A 563 -20.01 -0.43 -19.92
CA ASP A 563 -19.44 -0.56 -18.57
C ASP A 563 -18.85 0.74 -18.02
N ASN A 564 -19.23 1.92 -18.55
CA ASN A 564 -18.59 3.21 -18.23
C ASN A 564 -17.04 3.23 -18.35
N ALA A 565 -16.49 2.29 -19.11
CA ALA A 565 -15.04 2.06 -19.27
C ALA A 565 -14.49 2.67 -20.57
N ALA A 566 -15.22 3.58 -21.23
CA ALA A 566 -14.69 4.28 -22.40
C ALA A 566 -13.52 5.19 -21.97
N ASN A 567 -12.40 5.13 -22.70
CA ASN A 567 -11.31 6.07 -22.50
C ASN A 567 -11.82 7.49 -22.69
N MET A 568 -11.43 8.37 -21.78
CA MET A 568 -11.73 9.81 -21.91
C MET A 568 -11.12 10.35 -23.21
N THR A 569 -11.86 11.23 -23.88
CA THR A 569 -11.42 11.91 -25.08
C THR A 569 -10.79 13.25 -24.73
N TYR A 570 -9.66 13.54 -25.36
CA TYR A 570 -8.93 14.79 -25.19
C TYR A 570 -8.75 15.42 -26.58
N PRO A 571 -9.74 16.22 -27.07
CA PRO A 571 -9.78 16.66 -28.47
C PRO A 571 -8.53 17.39 -28.94
N VAL A 572 -7.93 18.25 -28.12
CA VAL A 572 -6.71 18.98 -28.47
C VAL A 572 -5.52 18.03 -28.51
N LEU A 573 -5.32 17.20 -27.48
CA LEU A 573 -4.23 16.24 -27.42
C LEU A 573 -4.38 15.15 -28.49
N ASP A 574 -5.59 14.65 -28.71
CA ASP A 574 -5.90 13.67 -29.77
C ASP A 574 -5.62 14.26 -31.16
N LYS A 575 -5.93 15.54 -31.37
CA LYS A 575 -5.55 16.24 -32.60
C LYS A 575 -4.04 16.38 -32.74
N ARG A 576 -3.31 16.67 -31.66
CA ARG A 576 -1.83 16.69 -31.66
C ARG A 576 -1.26 15.32 -32.06
N VAL A 577 -1.77 14.23 -31.52
CA VAL A 577 -1.38 12.86 -31.91
C VAL A 577 -1.69 12.61 -33.40
N SER A 578 -2.86 13.03 -33.86
CA SER A 578 -3.26 12.92 -35.25
C SER A 578 -2.32 13.67 -36.20
N ASP A 579 -2.05 14.95 -35.88
CA ASP A 579 -1.25 15.83 -36.73
C ASP A 579 0.26 15.49 -36.73
N THR A 580 0.74 14.71 -35.76
CA THR A 580 2.13 14.30 -35.60
C THR A 580 2.33 12.81 -35.86
N TYR A 581 2.01 11.97 -34.91
CA TYR A 581 2.30 10.53 -34.93
C TYR A 581 1.50 9.80 -36.01
N ALA A 582 0.18 10.06 -36.09
CA ALA A 582 -0.66 9.38 -37.09
C ALA A 582 -0.39 9.89 -38.50
N ALA A 583 -0.11 11.19 -38.69
CA ALA A 583 0.21 11.78 -39.99
C ALA A 583 1.52 11.23 -40.61
N LYS A 584 2.49 10.86 -39.76
CA LYS A 584 3.76 10.26 -40.20
C LYS A 584 3.73 8.73 -40.28
N SER A 585 2.66 8.08 -39.80
CA SER A 585 2.58 6.61 -39.84
C SER A 585 2.18 6.10 -41.20
N SER A 586 2.88 5.05 -41.64
CA SER A 586 2.54 4.29 -42.87
C SER A 586 1.40 3.31 -42.66
N ALA A 587 0.97 3.07 -41.39
CA ALA A 587 -0.04 2.08 -41.06
C ALA A 587 -1.47 2.57 -41.36
N ASN A 588 -2.29 1.65 -41.89
CA ASN A 588 -3.71 1.93 -42.14
C ASN A 588 -4.58 1.99 -40.89
N LEU A 589 -4.13 1.35 -39.79
CA LEU A 589 -4.83 1.29 -38.49
C LEU A 589 -3.98 1.95 -37.41
N THR A 590 -4.27 3.20 -37.09
CA THR A 590 -3.49 4.03 -36.15
C THR A 590 -4.10 4.09 -34.74
N LYS A 591 -5.09 3.24 -34.41
CA LYS A 591 -5.76 3.27 -33.10
C LYS A 591 -4.81 3.11 -31.92
N ALA A 592 -3.74 2.34 -32.07
CA ALA A 592 -2.73 2.12 -31.03
C ALA A 592 -1.94 3.39 -30.69
N LEU A 593 -1.91 4.40 -31.55
CA LEU A 593 -1.28 5.70 -31.28
C LEU A 593 -2.06 6.57 -30.28
N TYR A 594 -3.32 6.22 -30.01
CA TYR A 594 -4.17 6.93 -29.05
C TYR A 594 -4.22 6.24 -27.67
N ASP A 595 -3.33 5.27 -27.41
CA ASP A 595 -3.15 4.69 -26.08
C ASP A 595 -2.63 5.77 -25.11
N SER A 596 -3.07 5.72 -23.86
CA SER A 596 -2.77 6.75 -22.85
C SER A 596 -1.27 6.99 -22.67
N TYR A 597 -0.42 5.95 -22.73
CA TYR A 597 1.01 6.15 -22.61
C TYR A 597 1.61 6.88 -23.82
N ILE A 598 1.10 6.66 -25.05
CA ILE A 598 1.52 7.38 -26.24
C ILE A 598 1.11 8.87 -26.14
N LYS A 599 -0.12 9.12 -25.67
CA LYS A 599 -0.60 10.49 -25.36
C LYS A 599 0.29 11.17 -24.30
N ALA A 600 0.76 10.41 -23.30
CA ALA A 600 1.69 10.92 -22.28
C ALA A 600 3.01 11.38 -22.88
N PHE A 601 3.58 10.62 -23.82
CA PHE A 601 4.76 11.04 -24.55
C PHE A 601 4.51 12.32 -25.36
N ARG A 602 3.35 12.43 -26.03
CA ARG A 602 3.02 13.65 -26.80
C ARG A 602 2.88 14.86 -25.90
N TRP A 603 2.12 14.70 -24.82
CA TRP A 603 1.94 15.76 -23.81
C TRP A 603 3.28 16.21 -23.22
N ALA A 604 4.11 15.27 -22.80
CA ALA A 604 5.40 15.55 -22.18
C ALA A 604 6.38 16.21 -23.20
N THR A 605 6.37 15.74 -24.44
CA THR A 605 7.18 16.35 -25.51
C THR A 605 6.79 17.79 -25.77
N ASP A 606 5.49 18.07 -25.88
CA ASP A 606 4.97 19.45 -26.06
C ASP A 606 5.33 20.30 -24.84
N ARG A 607 5.20 19.76 -23.63
CA ARG A 607 5.52 20.49 -22.38
C ARG A 607 7.00 20.84 -22.24
N ILE A 608 7.91 19.94 -22.62
CA ILE A 608 9.35 20.23 -22.64
C ILE A 608 9.72 21.16 -23.79
N ALA A 609 8.98 21.15 -24.89
CA ALA A 609 9.23 22.04 -26.02
C ALA A 609 8.97 23.51 -25.67
N ASP A 610 8.12 23.78 -24.69
CA ASP A 610 7.87 25.14 -24.18
C ASP A 610 9.06 25.73 -23.42
N ASN A 611 10.04 24.92 -23.00
CA ASN A 611 11.25 25.36 -22.33
C ASN A 611 12.36 25.62 -23.35
N SER A 612 12.80 26.88 -23.48
CA SER A 612 13.85 27.29 -24.42
C SER A 612 15.20 26.58 -24.19
N ASP A 613 15.46 26.18 -22.95
CA ASP A 613 16.70 25.48 -22.57
C ASP A 613 16.64 23.98 -22.80
N GLY A 614 15.49 23.47 -23.27
CA GLY A 614 15.22 22.06 -23.46
C GLY A 614 14.99 21.32 -22.15
N GLY A 615 15.14 19.99 -22.18
CA GLY A 615 14.91 19.17 -20.97
C GLY A 615 14.90 17.67 -21.25
N ILE A 616 14.39 16.93 -20.27
CA ILE A 616 14.42 15.48 -20.24
C ILE A 616 13.02 14.95 -19.95
N VAL A 617 12.58 13.94 -20.73
CA VAL A 617 11.41 13.12 -20.44
C VAL A 617 11.87 11.70 -20.14
N ALA A 618 11.58 11.15 -18.99
CA ALA A 618 12.01 9.81 -18.59
C ALA A 618 10.83 9.01 -18.03
N PHE A 619 10.33 8.09 -18.85
CA PHE A 619 9.18 7.25 -18.52
C PHE A 619 9.53 5.77 -18.46
N ILE A 620 8.90 5.06 -17.50
CA ILE A 620 8.75 3.62 -17.58
C ILE A 620 7.37 3.33 -18.17
N SER A 621 7.30 2.65 -19.31
CA SER A 621 6.06 2.52 -20.07
C SER A 621 5.92 1.17 -20.75
N ASN A 622 4.75 0.94 -21.35
CA ASN A 622 4.54 -0.17 -22.27
C ASN A 622 5.51 -0.07 -23.44
N GLY A 623 6.29 -1.15 -23.68
CA GLY A 623 7.33 -1.23 -24.71
C GLY A 623 6.86 -1.72 -26.08
N SER A 624 5.55 -1.99 -26.26
CA SER A 624 5.02 -2.48 -27.54
C SER A 624 5.20 -1.53 -28.72
N TRP A 625 5.59 -0.29 -28.48
CA TRP A 625 5.85 0.72 -29.49
C TRP A 625 7.23 0.53 -30.18
N LEU A 626 8.14 -0.25 -29.58
CA LEU A 626 9.50 -0.42 -30.10
C LEU A 626 9.53 -1.05 -31.49
N ASP A 627 8.64 -2.02 -31.74
CA ASP A 627 8.55 -2.78 -32.99
C ASP A 627 7.14 -2.83 -33.59
N GLY A 628 6.18 -2.14 -32.97
CA GLY A 628 4.82 -2.09 -33.48
C GLY A 628 4.73 -1.34 -34.80
N ASN A 629 4.01 -1.92 -35.78
CA ASN A 629 3.87 -1.34 -37.11
C ASN A 629 3.15 0.01 -37.09
N ALA A 630 2.14 0.18 -36.25
CA ALA A 630 1.37 1.42 -36.16
C ALA A 630 2.12 2.56 -35.46
N GLN A 631 3.24 2.26 -34.80
CA GLN A 631 4.06 3.21 -34.04
C GLN A 631 5.25 3.75 -34.83
N ASP A 632 5.37 3.44 -36.10
CA ASP A 632 6.41 3.99 -36.99
C ASP A 632 6.41 5.53 -36.98
N GLY A 633 5.26 6.16 -37.12
CA GLY A 633 5.13 7.61 -37.05
C GLY A 633 5.43 8.20 -35.67
N PHE A 634 5.20 7.46 -34.60
CA PHE A 634 5.64 7.85 -33.24
C PHE A 634 7.17 7.85 -33.16
N ARG A 635 7.83 6.77 -33.61
CA ARG A 635 9.29 6.68 -33.66
C ARG A 635 9.91 7.79 -34.52
N ALA A 636 9.35 8.04 -35.72
CA ALA A 636 9.75 9.13 -36.60
C ALA A 636 9.70 10.52 -35.93
N CYS A 637 8.69 10.74 -35.09
CA CYS A 637 8.61 12.00 -34.35
C CYS A 637 9.65 12.07 -33.23
N LEU A 638 9.88 11.01 -32.47
CA LEU A 638 10.94 10.98 -31.47
C LEU A 638 12.31 11.24 -32.06
N GLU A 639 12.63 10.62 -33.23
CA GLU A 639 13.88 10.82 -33.94
C GLU A 639 14.11 12.29 -34.34
N SER A 640 13.04 13.00 -34.70
CA SER A 640 13.12 14.38 -35.18
C SER A 640 13.02 15.45 -34.09
N GLU A 641 12.45 15.12 -32.93
CA GLU A 641 12.11 16.09 -31.86
C GLU A 641 13.14 16.11 -30.72
N PHE A 642 13.95 15.06 -30.57
CA PHE A 642 14.97 14.91 -29.52
C PHE A 642 16.38 14.84 -30.10
N THR A 643 17.38 15.00 -29.22
CA THR A 643 18.79 14.91 -29.58
C THR A 643 19.42 13.56 -29.24
N ASP A 644 18.97 12.98 -28.10
CA ASP A 644 19.41 11.67 -27.64
C ASP A 644 18.24 10.91 -27.07
N ILE A 645 18.19 9.61 -27.33
CA ILE A 645 17.14 8.71 -26.88
C ILE A 645 17.79 7.49 -26.27
N TYR A 646 17.52 7.20 -25.00
CA TYR A 646 17.96 5.99 -24.32
C TYR A 646 16.76 5.07 -24.11
N VAL A 647 16.88 3.81 -24.55
CA VAL A 647 15.84 2.79 -24.44
C VAL A 647 16.40 1.55 -23.77
N LEU A 648 16.01 1.30 -22.55
CA LEU A 648 16.27 0.05 -21.83
C LEU A 648 15.05 -0.85 -21.95
N ASN A 649 15.15 -1.88 -22.78
CA ASN A 649 14.09 -2.86 -23.00
C ASN A 649 14.12 -3.92 -21.89
N LEU A 650 13.12 -3.92 -21.02
CA LEU A 650 12.97 -4.85 -19.90
C LEU A 650 12.18 -6.11 -20.24
N ARG A 651 11.67 -6.19 -21.51
CA ARG A 651 10.86 -7.34 -21.98
C ARG A 651 9.65 -7.64 -21.10
N GLY A 652 9.27 -8.91 -20.92
CA GLY A 652 8.17 -9.34 -20.04
C GLY A 652 6.83 -9.43 -20.74
N ASN A 653 6.81 -9.53 -22.08
CA ASN A 653 5.60 -9.67 -22.89
C ASN A 653 4.94 -11.05 -22.66
N GLN A 654 3.84 -11.08 -21.95
CA GLN A 654 3.04 -12.28 -21.68
C GLN A 654 1.88 -12.48 -22.68
N ARG A 655 1.81 -11.69 -23.74
CA ARG A 655 0.84 -11.87 -24.84
C ARG A 655 1.37 -12.83 -25.91
N THR A 656 2.65 -13.13 -25.88
CA THR A 656 3.30 -14.16 -26.72
C THR A 656 3.09 -15.56 -26.13
N SER A 657 3.33 -16.60 -26.91
CA SER A 657 3.19 -18.00 -26.50
C SER A 657 4.45 -18.81 -26.84
N GLY A 658 4.58 -19.99 -26.23
CA GLY A 658 5.67 -20.90 -26.51
C GLY A 658 7.04 -20.34 -26.12
N GLU A 659 8.03 -20.55 -26.98
CA GLU A 659 9.42 -20.15 -26.75
C GLU A 659 9.61 -18.63 -26.65
N LEU A 660 8.86 -17.86 -27.42
CA LEU A 660 8.91 -16.40 -27.36
C LEU A 660 8.52 -15.90 -25.97
N SER A 661 7.47 -16.46 -25.37
CA SER A 661 7.05 -16.10 -24.01
C SER A 661 8.10 -16.48 -22.95
N ARG A 662 8.84 -17.57 -23.14
CA ARG A 662 9.92 -17.97 -22.24
C ARG A 662 11.10 -16.99 -22.33
N LYS A 663 11.48 -16.57 -23.53
CA LYS A 663 12.52 -15.57 -23.74
C LYS A 663 12.19 -14.23 -23.09
N GLU A 664 10.94 -13.81 -23.16
CA GLU A 664 10.45 -12.60 -22.51
C GLU A 664 10.65 -12.60 -20.98
N GLY A 665 10.63 -13.78 -20.35
CA GLY A 665 10.90 -13.97 -18.93
C GLY A 665 9.85 -13.38 -17.99
N GLY A 666 10.26 -13.04 -16.77
CA GLY A 666 9.38 -12.52 -15.73
C GLY A 666 8.86 -11.10 -16.03
N LYS A 667 7.62 -10.81 -15.56
CA LYS A 667 7.03 -9.47 -15.64
C LYS A 667 7.74 -8.51 -14.68
N ILE A 668 7.91 -7.26 -15.07
CA ILE A 668 8.43 -6.21 -14.18
C ILE A 668 7.39 -5.83 -13.11
N PHE A 669 6.15 -5.63 -13.52
CA PHE A 669 5.05 -5.30 -12.59
C PHE A 669 4.37 -6.56 -12.06
N GLY A 670 4.11 -6.58 -10.75
CA GLY A 670 3.56 -7.76 -10.05
C GLY A 670 2.09 -8.08 -10.36
N GLY A 671 1.28 -7.12 -10.82
CA GLY A 671 -0.15 -7.28 -11.08
C GLY A 671 -0.58 -6.86 -12.48
N GLY A 672 -1.58 -7.51 -13.05
CA GLY A 672 -2.43 -7.08 -14.17
C GLY A 672 -1.78 -6.96 -15.55
N SER A 673 -0.71 -6.22 -15.74
CA SER A 673 -0.13 -5.95 -17.06
C SER A 673 0.55 -7.19 -17.68
N ARG A 674 0.27 -7.44 -18.97
CA ARG A 674 0.89 -8.50 -19.79
C ARG A 674 1.77 -7.93 -20.91
N THR A 675 1.99 -6.61 -20.91
CA THR A 675 2.77 -5.91 -21.95
C THR A 675 4.26 -5.94 -21.64
N PRO A 676 5.13 -5.87 -22.66
CA PRO A 676 6.55 -5.62 -22.45
C PRO A 676 6.73 -4.24 -21.81
N ILE A 677 7.81 -4.06 -21.08
CA ILE A 677 8.09 -2.80 -20.37
C ILE A 677 9.43 -2.23 -20.87
N THR A 678 9.45 -0.92 -21.05
CA THR A 678 10.67 -0.16 -21.37
C THR A 678 10.85 1.01 -20.41
N ILE A 679 12.12 1.33 -20.12
CA ILE A 679 12.51 2.63 -19.60
C ILE A 679 13.01 3.44 -20.79
N THR A 680 12.38 4.59 -21.04
CA THR A 680 12.71 5.47 -22.15
C THR A 680 13.09 6.84 -21.63
N ILE A 681 14.28 7.32 -21.98
CA ILE A 681 14.72 8.66 -21.60
C ILE A 681 15.00 9.46 -22.89
N LEU A 682 14.25 10.53 -23.05
CA LEU A 682 14.30 11.44 -24.19
C LEU A 682 14.98 12.74 -23.76
N VAL A 683 16.02 13.13 -24.48
CA VAL A 683 16.81 14.33 -24.20
C VAL A 683 16.62 15.33 -25.33
N LYS A 684 16.15 16.53 -24.99
CA LYS A 684 16.06 17.65 -25.92
C LYS A 684 17.05 18.73 -25.51
N ASN A 685 18.22 18.76 -26.20
CA ASN A 685 19.25 19.76 -25.94
C ASN A 685 19.34 20.73 -27.11
N PRO A 686 18.80 21.94 -27.03
CA PRO A 686 18.81 22.92 -28.10
C PRO A 686 20.23 23.36 -28.54
N ALA A 687 21.23 23.21 -27.67
CA ALA A 687 22.62 23.52 -27.97
C ALA A 687 23.27 22.50 -28.94
N LYS A 688 22.71 21.30 -29.06
CA LYS A 688 23.11 20.27 -30.00
C LYS A 688 22.44 20.50 -31.37
N ASN A 689 23.20 20.84 -32.35
CA ASN A 689 22.72 21.06 -33.74
C ASN A 689 22.56 19.70 -34.45
N SER A 690 21.75 18.79 -33.87
CA SER A 690 21.51 17.46 -34.46
C SER A 690 20.25 17.47 -35.35
N LYS A 691 20.35 16.86 -36.54
CA LYS A 691 19.20 16.70 -37.46
C LYS A 691 18.30 15.53 -37.08
N ALA A 692 18.81 14.55 -36.33
CA ALA A 692 18.10 13.39 -35.85
C ALA A 692 18.72 12.95 -34.51
N ALA A 693 17.90 12.28 -33.70
CA ALA A 693 18.34 11.77 -32.40
C ALA A 693 19.36 10.63 -32.53
N THR A 694 20.34 10.57 -31.64
CA THR A 694 21.14 9.36 -31.42
C THR A 694 20.35 8.40 -30.54
N ILE A 695 20.10 7.18 -31.01
CA ILE A 695 19.30 6.18 -30.31
C ILE A 695 20.21 5.17 -29.64
N HIS A 696 20.22 5.17 -28.33
CA HIS A 696 20.93 4.23 -27.45
C HIS A 696 19.99 3.15 -26.98
N TYR A 697 20.22 1.91 -27.38
CA TYR A 697 19.37 0.77 -27.05
C TYR A 697 20.12 -0.26 -26.22
N HIS A 698 19.46 -0.83 -25.23
CA HIS A 698 19.92 -1.99 -24.48
C HIS A 698 18.78 -2.94 -24.21
N ASP A 699 18.99 -4.22 -24.52
CA ASP A 699 18.07 -5.30 -24.21
C ASP A 699 18.55 -6.04 -22.96
N ILE A 700 17.69 -6.21 -21.96
CA ILE A 700 18.06 -6.80 -20.68
C ILE A 700 18.43 -8.30 -20.76
N GLY A 701 18.01 -8.99 -21.84
CA GLY A 701 18.35 -10.38 -22.12
C GLY A 701 17.20 -11.38 -21.97
N ASP A 702 17.45 -12.62 -22.49
CA ASP A 702 16.49 -13.72 -22.54
C ASP A 702 16.35 -14.44 -21.18
N TYR A 703 15.20 -15.05 -20.92
CA TYR A 703 14.89 -16.01 -19.84
C TYR A 703 15.05 -15.49 -18.40
N LEU A 704 15.18 -14.19 -18.18
CA LEU A 704 15.40 -13.62 -16.86
C LEU A 704 14.13 -13.63 -16.00
N THR A 705 14.25 -14.02 -14.75
CA THR A 705 13.17 -13.82 -13.77
C THR A 705 13.00 -12.33 -13.45
N ARG A 706 11.89 -11.96 -12.81
CA ARG A 706 11.64 -10.60 -12.34
C ARG A 706 12.78 -10.10 -11.44
N GLU A 707 13.18 -10.92 -10.48
CA GLU A 707 14.22 -10.58 -9.50
C GLU A 707 15.58 -10.37 -10.17
N GLN A 708 15.91 -11.20 -11.17
CA GLN A 708 17.15 -11.05 -11.94
C GLN A 708 17.15 -9.72 -12.72
N LYS A 709 16.03 -9.38 -13.39
CA LYS A 709 15.89 -8.11 -14.11
C LYS A 709 16.07 -6.91 -13.17
N LEU A 710 15.38 -6.89 -12.02
CA LEU A 710 15.50 -5.83 -11.02
C LEU A 710 16.93 -5.73 -10.47
N ASN A 711 17.59 -6.85 -10.21
CA ASN A 711 18.98 -6.88 -9.78
C ASN A 711 19.95 -6.32 -10.85
N PHE A 712 19.70 -6.57 -12.14
CA PHE A 712 20.50 -5.96 -13.23
C PHE A 712 20.29 -4.45 -13.26
N ILE A 713 19.05 -3.96 -13.22
CA ILE A 713 18.75 -2.53 -13.18
C ILE A 713 19.46 -1.85 -12.00
N LYS A 714 19.41 -2.46 -10.82
CA LYS A 714 20.13 -1.97 -9.63
C LYS A 714 21.65 -1.89 -9.85
N LYS A 715 22.24 -2.88 -10.56
CA LYS A 715 23.68 -2.87 -10.91
C LYS A 715 24.04 -1.82 -11.94
N PHE A 716 23.15 -1.54 -12.90
CA PHE A 716 23.37 -0.51 -13.93
C PHE A 716 23.48 0.89 -13.32
N LYS A 717 22.77 1.17 -12.25
CA LYS A 717 22.70 2.44 -11.53
C LYS A 717 22.13 3.60 -12.34
N SER A 718 22.68 3.87 -13.53
CA SER A 718 22.23 4.93 -14.45
C SER A 718 22.56 4.58 -15.90
N VAL A 719 22.11 5.38 -16.85
CA VAL A 719 22.43 5.24 -18.29
C VAL A 719 23.93 5.32 -18.60
N HIS A 720 24.71 5.87 -17.68
CA HIS A 720 26.17 5.95 -17.78
C HIS A 720 26.89 5.00 -16.82
N GLY A 721 26.18 4.01 -16.26
CA GLY A 721 26.75 2.99 -15.41
C GLY A 721 27.78 2.14 -16.16
N ARG A 722 28.88 1.76 -15.50
CA ARG A 722 30.01 1.02 -16.11
C ARG A 722 29.62 -0.37 -16.61
N THR A 723 28.52 -0.93 -16.17
CA THR A 723 28.04 -2.29 -16.50
C THR A 723 26.94 -2.30 -17.54
N LEU A 724 26.60 -1.15 -18.10
CA LEU A 724 25.55 -1.00 -19.10
C LEU A 724 26.17 -0.60 -20.43
N ASP A 725 26.08 -1.50 -21.42
CA ASP A 725 26.58 -1.27 -22.78
C ASP A 725 25.41 -0.89 -23.68
N TRP A 726 25.57 0.23 -24.40
CA TRP A 726 24.56 0.72 -25.31
C TRP A 726 24.93 0.37 -26.76
N GLU A 727 23.95 -0.21 -27.46
CA GLU A 727 23.97 -0.32 -28.91
C GLU A 727 23.38 0.96 -29.52
N VAL A 728 24.06 1.53 -30.48
CA VAL A 728 23.51 2.67 -31.26
C VAL A 728 22.71 2.15 -32.42
N ILE A 729 21.42 2.40 -32.41
CA ILE A 729 20.50 1.98 -33.46
C ILE A 729 20.52 2.99 -34.62
N ASN A 730 20.58 2.48 -35.83
CA ASN A 730 20.32 3.22 -37.06
C ASN A 730 18.95 2.81 -37.59
N PRO A 731 17.91 3.67 -37.48
CA PRO A 731 16.56 3.35 -37.96
C PRO A 731 16.55 3.10 -39.48
N THR A 732 15.64 2.25 -39.93
CA THR A 732 15.33 2.10 -41.36
C THR A 732 14.59 3.33 -41.89
N GLU A 733 14.43 3.43 -43.21
CA GLU A 733 13.55 4.46 -43.85
C GLU A 733 12.09 4.39 -43.36
N LYS A 734 11.67 3.22 -42.87
CA LYS A 734 10.34 2.99 -42.27
C LYS A 734 10.30 3.23 -40.76
N HIS A 735 11.36 3.81 -40.19
CA HIS A 735 11.52 4.06 -38.75
C HIS A 735 11.45 2.80 -37.89
N ASP A 736 11.90 1.65 -38.42
CA ASP A 736 12.08 0.44 -37.63
C ASP A 736 13.36 0.54 -36.79
N TRP A 737 13.28 0.42 -35.48
CA TRP A 737 14.42 0.48 -34.56
C TRP A 737 14.98 -0.91 -34.31
N ILE A 738 14.11 -1.83 -33.87
CA ILE A 738 14.42 -3.24 -33.62
C ILE A 738 13.58 -4.10 -34.54
N ASN A 739 13.95 -5.36 -34.73
CA ASN A 739 13.24 -6.29 -35.62
C ASN A 739 13.02 -5.67 -37.02
N GLN A 740 14.07 -5.01 -37.56
CA GLN A 740 14.00 -4.26 -38.80
C GLN A 740 13.54 -5.15 -39.95
N ARG A 741 12.55 -4.67 -40.70
CA ARG A 741 12.00 -5.38 -41.86
C ARG A 741 12.98 -5.35 -42.99
N ASP A 742 13.18 -6.49 -43.66
CA ASP A 742 14.08 -6.63 -44.81
C ASP A 742 13.45 -6.20 -46.15
N GLY A 743 12.18 -5.83 -46.16
CA GLY A 743 11.44 -5.40 -47.35
C GLY A 743 11.09 -6.53 -48.34
N ILE A 744 11.47 -7.80 -48.08
CA ILE A 744 11.09 -8.93 -48.93
C ILE A 744 9.56 -9.08 -49.00
N PHE A 745 8.84 -8.83 -47.87
CA PHE A 745 7.41 -8.91 -47.86
C PHE A 745 6.71 -7.96 -48.84
N ASP A 746 7.28 -6.78 -49.05
CA ASP A 746 6.75 -5.76 -49.97
C ASP A 746 6.89 -6.18 -51.44
N GLN A 747 7.74 -7.16 -51.71
CA GLN A 747 7.94 -7.73 -53.06
C GLN A 747 7.01 -8.90 -53.36
N LEU A 748 6.34 -9.42 -52.35
CA LEU A 748 5.39 -10.53 -52.50
C LEU A 748 4.03 -10.03 -53.01
N ILE A 749 3.40 -10.86 -53.88
CA ILE A 749 2.05 -10.57 -54.36
C ILE A 749 1.09 -10.68 -53.16
N PRO A 750 0.34 -9.62 -52.80
CA PRO A 750 -0.57 -9.67 -51.69
C PRO A 750 -1.76 -10.62 -51.92
N VAL A 751 -2.26 -11.21 -50.87
CA VAL A 751 -3.43 -12.12 -50.92
C VAL A 751 -4.69 -11.34 -51.39
N ALA A 752 -4.82 -10.08 -50.97
CA ALA A 752 -5.88 -9.18 -51.35
C ALA A 752 -5.42 -7.72 -51.35
N PRO A 753 -6.09 -6.79 -52.04
CA PRO A 753 -5.74 -5.40 -52.09
C PRO A 753 -5.75 -4.75 -50.71
N GLU A 754 -4.81 -3.87 -50.40
CA GLU A 754 -4.77 -3.13 -49.15
C GLU A 754 -6.01 -2.21 -48.96
N LYS A 755 -6.50 -1.64 -50.01
CA LYS A 755 -7.71 -0.80 -50.00
C LYS A 755 -8.83 -1.40 -50.85
N LYS A 756 -10.02 -1.47 -50.34
CA LYS A 756 -11.25 -2.06 -50.96
C LYS A 756 -11.53 -1.60 -52.42
N PHE A 757 -10.81 -0.61 -53.00
CA PHE A 757 -11.11 0.03 -54.26
C PHE A 757 -9.89 0.42 -55.10
N LYS A 758 -8.70 -0.12 -54.81
CA LYS A 758 -7.58 0.03 -55.75
C LYS A 758 -7.58 -1.09 -56.78
N ILE A 759 -8.07 -0.76 -57.99
CA ILE A 759 -8.26 -1.70 -59.10
C ILE A 759 -6.94 -2.15 -59.75
N ASP A 760 -5.82 -1.46 -59.45
CA ASP A 760 -4.53 -1.67 -60.14
C ASP A 760 -3.48 -2.46 -59.31
N GLU A 761 -3.82 -2.98 -58.13
CA GLU A 761 -2.90 -3.82 -57.41
C GLU A 761 -3.00 -5.29 -57.83
N GLN A 762 -1.90 -5.87 -58.26
CA GLN A 762 -1.81 -7.31 -58.45
C GLN A 762 -2.00 -8.00 -57.10
N SER A 763 -3.09 -8.71 -56.93
CA SER A 763 -3.39 -9.53 -55.75
C SER A 763 -3.99 -10.87 -56.15
N PHE A 764 -3.88 -11.91 -55.29
CA PHE A 764 -4.47 -13.21 -55.63
C PHE A 764 -5.98 -13.17 -55.64
N PHE A 765 -6.60 -12.38 -54.80
CA PHE A 765 -8.06 -12.22 -54.68
C PHE A 765 -8.44 -10.77 -54.78
N SER A 766 -9.49 -10.49 -55.53
CA SER A 766 -10.07 -9.14 -55.64
C SER A 766 -10.87 -8.70 -54.43
N THR A 767 -11.33 -9.65 -53.64
CA THR A 767 -12.15 -9.45 -52.44
C THR A 767 -11.65 -10.23 -51.26
N LEU A 768 -11.63 -9.58 -50.11
CA LEU A 768 -11.29 -10.15 -48.82
C LEU A 768 -12.38 -9.85 -47.81
N SER A 769 -12.78 -10.85 -47.06
CA SER A 769 -13.69 -10.72 -45.92
C SER A 769 -13.15 -11.46 -44.73
N LEU A 770 -13.26 -10.90 -43.56
CA LEU A 770 -13.00 -11.58 -42.30
C LEU A 770 -14.00 -12.69 -41.98
N GLY A 771 -14.99 -12.91 -42.85
CA GLY A 771 -16.12 -13.77 -42.58
C GLY A 771 -17.12 -13.13 -41.63
N ILE A 772 -17.83 -13.97 -40.90
CA ILE A 772 -18.79 -13.48 -39.88
C ILE A 772 -18.03 -13.27 -38.59
N ALA A 773 -17.80 -12.02 -38.24
CA ALA A 773 -17.21 -11.65 -36.92
C ALA A 773 -18.36 -11.08 -36.06
N THR A 774 -18.79 -11.83 -35.08
CA THR A 774 -19.91 -11.46 -34.23
C THR A 774 -19.50 -10.48 -33.14
N ASN A 775 -18.25 -10.54 -32.66
CA ASN A 775 -17.71 -9.86 -31.49
C ASN A 775 -18.50 -10.12 -30.20
N LYS A 776 -19.48 -11.02 -30.25
CA LYS A 776 -20.39 -11.43 -29.15
C LYS A 776 -20.66 -12.94 -29.22
N ASP A 777 -19.62 -13.74 -29.42
CA ASP A 777 -19.71 -15.19 -29.62
C ASP A 777 -20.46 -15.90 -28.49
N THR A 778 -20.24 -15.51 -27.24
CA THR A 778 -20.96 -16.02 -26.07
C THR A 778 -22.47 -15.77 -26.12
N PHE A 779 -22.91 -14.79 -26.90
CA PHE A 779 -24.32 -14.43 -27.08
C PHE A 779 -24.93 -15.12 -28.32
N LEU A 780 -24.15 -15.23 -29.39
CA LEU A 780 -24.62 -15.64 -30.73
C LEU A 780 -24.36 -17.10 -31.03
N TYR A 781 -23.62 -17.83 -30.15
CA TYR A 781 -23.45 -19.26 -30.23
C TYR A 781 -23.99 -19.94 -28.97
N ASP A 782 -24.71 -21.05 -29.11
CA ASP A 782 -25.23 -21.85 -28.02
C ASP A 782 -25.29 -23.33 -28.49
N PHE A 783 -25.16 -24.25 -27.55
CA PHE A 783 -25.34 -25.69 -27.82
C PHE A 783 -26.81 -26.08 -27.98
N SER A 784 -27.75 -25.23 -27.56
CA SER A 784 -29.19 -25.39 -27.70
C SER A 784 -29.77 -24.35 -28.64
N LYS A 785 -30.43 -24.81 -29.70
CA LYS A 785 -31.15 -23.93 -30.63
C LYS A 785 -32.23 -23.10 -29.92
N GLU A 786 -32.96 -23.73 -29.00
CA GLU A 786 -34.01 -23.08 -28.21
C GLU A 786 -33.47 -21.97 -27.32
N SER A 787 -32.37 -22.28 -26.58
CA SER A 787 -31.67 -21.29 -25.74
C SER A 787 -31.15 -20.11 -26.57
N LEU A 788 -30.58 -20.37 -27.74
CA LEU A 788 -30.12 -19.33 -28.65
C LEU A 788 -31.28 -18.45 -29.14
N CYS A 789 -32.36 -19.06 -29.60
CA CYS A 789 -33.56 -18.30 -30.06
C CYS A 789 -34.08 -17.39 -28.93
N ASN A 790 -34.26 -17.90 -27.73
CA ASN A 790 -34.73 -17.11 -26.58
C ASN A 790 -33.81 -15.93 -26.27
N LYS A 791 -32.47 -16.13 -26.31
CA LYS A 791 -31.49 -15.02 -26.10
C LYS A 791 -31.62 -13.96 -27.19
N ILE A 792 -31.73 -14.36 -28.45
CA ILE A 792 -31.81 -13.44 -29.59
C ILE A 792 -33.14 -12.69 -29.59
N GLU A 793 -34.26 -13.37 -29.32
CA GLU A 793 -35.59 -12.72 -29.21
C GLU A 793 -35.62 -11.69 -28.07
N SER A 794 -35.04 -12.03 -26.90
CA SER A 794 -34.91 -11.11 -25.79
C SER A 794 -34.06 -9.88 -26.14
N LEU A 795 -32.95 -10.07 -26.86
CA LEU A 795 -32.08 -8.99 -27.32
C LEU A 795 -32.82 -8.08 -28.34
N ILE A 796 -33.55 -8.66 -29.30
CA ILE A 796 -34.30 -7.91 -30.29
C ILE A 796 -35.42 -7.10 -29.60
N SER A 797 -36.14 -7.72 -28.67
CA SER A 797 -37.22 -7.06 -27.91
C SER A 797 -36.69 -5.91 -27.06
N PHE A 798 -35.56 -6.09 -26.38
CA PHE A 798 -34.89 -5.04 -25.64
C PHE A 798 -34.46 -3.89 -26.57
N TYR A 799 -33.81 -4.19 -27.69
CA TYR A 799 -33.35 -3.18 -28.65
C TYR A 799 -34.54 -2.35 -29.21
N ILE A 800 -35.64 -3.02 -29.60
CA ILE A 800 -36.86 -2.33 -30.06
C ILE A 800 -37.43 -1.44 -28.97
N SER A 801 -37.48 -1.92 -27.72
CA SER A 801 -37.96 -1.12 -26.59
C SER A 801 -37.12 0.15 -26.38
N GLU A 802 -35.80 0.04 -26.45
CA GLU A 802 -34.89 1.19 -26.31
C GLU A 802 -35.00 2.17 -27.50
N CYS A 803 -35.16 1.66 -28.72
CA CYS A 803 -35.43 2.51 -29.90
C CYS A 803 -36.76 3.28 -29.76
N LEU A 804 -37.80 2.65 -29.21
CA LEU A 804 -39.08 3.28 -28.96
C LEU A 804 -38.99 4.36 -27.87
N LYS A 805 -38.21 4.11 -26.79
CA LYS A 805 -37.96 5.12 -25.76
C LYS A 805 -37.23 6.34 -26.32
N LEU A 806 -36.17 6.12 -27.11
CA LEU A 806 -35.44 7.19 -27.78
C LEU A 806 -36.33 7.98 -28.75
N ALA A 807 -37.20 7.32 -29.53
CA ALA A 807 -38.13 7.97 -30.43
C ALA A 807 -39.17 8.79 -29.66
N LEU A 808 -39.64 8.32 -28.50
CA LEU A 808 -40.54 9.05 -27.64
C LEU A 808 -39.86 10.26 -27.00
N CYS A 809 -38.61 10.14 -26.49
CA CYS A 809 -37.85 11.27 -25.97
C CYS A 809 -37.62 12.34 -27.05
N ALA A 810 -37.23 11.96 -28.25
CA ALA A 810 -37.10 12.88 -29.39
C ALA A 810 -38.41 13.55 -29.83
N TYR A 811 -39.54 12.93 -29.52
CA TYR A 811 -40.88 13.50 -29.83
C TYR A 811 -41.35 14.47 -28.74
N TYR A 812 -40.88 14.33 -27.51
CA TYR A 812 -41.22 15.25 -26.40
C TYR A 812 -40.23 16.43 -26.23
N ASP A 813 -39.05 16.37 -26.87
CA ASP A 813 -38.10 17.49 -26.95
C ASP A 813 -38.34 18.44 -28.13
N LEU A 814 -39.41 18.21 -28.93
CA LEU A 814 -39.99 19.08 -29.93
C LEU A 814 -41.30 19.69 -29.40
#